data_d73aff6e1e2660817a37096a31c13869
#
_entry.id   d73aff6e1e2660817a37096a31c13869
#
_cell.length_a   1.000
_cell.length_b   1.000
_cell.length_c   1.000
_cell.angle_alpha   90.00
_cell.angle_beta   90.00
_cell.angle_gamma   90.00
#
_symmetry.space_group_name_H-M   'P 1'
#
loop_
_entity.id
_entity.type
_entity.pdbx_description
1 polymer ?
#
loop_
_entity_poly.entity_id
_entity_poly.type
_entity_poly.pdbx_seq_one_letter_code
_entity_poly.pdbx_strand_id
1 'polypeptide(L)'
;MSTQTPESMKNVDRQTRCRHVLQMMLIALLASTAFLTGDGLSVSEGMTSWLALGFIGLGSLWAVYQLKFPEVRYRLSWPAFLLSITVAVMFVSVYHSLGAGDYRAALNHWWQWVAFAVGFTLIIQLLDSARVNRAVVAVMLAVAVSISCIGIYDSLVRIPEIRSEYFQGNAQQRIALLQDAGINETRVGSPGRYHFESRIQSPEPYVTFALTNSLAGFLAPWFTLLILSTLSQQDIMQSQGQLGKLLLLASVLAFCLVLTKSRSACCAVGLSVLIGAGLFKGYRAMAIKVVAALSVLGLLVFALGMLTHRLDSKIITESVKSLSFRMEYWESSSAMAGDHLWTGVGPGNFRDYYTRYKPAAASESIADPHNWMLEVLTSFGLPVLLLLCAVIALAVRQSLKADGVTQENEERMRRLSDNQVYLAGGLGCVLGLAVDQLSYAFIPLSVFYVALPCFAVVIFLLQDWVARGQLNRQHLLIAFICWLVNLCVAGGISYPGVAFSGWLLLGICLVSAQPARREADHLQLPRSQRWSMGLIMGGLTLGVIFTFHFPVTSAEHHTIHASYHLRQNRIEPAREHLQQAIDADPYKADGYIEYANMLFMLLSNELDVSTLEQYKSLVTQALDLNPKSQSSYELFSMQALLMFDRYKEEEFLTTALAYTQRESELYPGSAVIHARLAVCHFLAGDQLEMRKSIDRALELDADNPHLEFKLSNRRLVEVEFAGWTNQQIIIEKSGESVEQILRTLRNKGNNSNSK
;
A
#
# COMPACT_ATOMS: atom_id res chain seq x y z
N MET A 1 5.03 -55.43 -11.83
CA MET A 1 4.13 -54.83 -10.81
C MET A 1 4.77 -55.04 -9.45
N SER A 2 5.47 -54.05 -8.88
CA SER A 2 6.03 -54.13 -7.52
C SER A 2 4.89 -53.98 -6.53
N THR A 3 4.62 -55.00 -5.75
CA THR A 3 3.66 -55.00 -4.65
C THR A 3 4.10 -53.96 -3.60
N GLN A 4 3.46 -52.81 -3.59
CA GLN A 4 3.64 -51.79 -2.57
C GLN A 4 3.18 -52.36 -1.21
N THR A 5 4.03 -52.28 -0.20
CA THR A 5 3.70 -52.72 1.15
C THR A 5 2.64 -51.80 1.78
N PRO A 6 1.77 -52.29 2.69
CA PRO A 6 0.76 -51.45 3.35
C PRO A 6 1.31 -50.20 4.05
N GLU A 7 2.55 -50.25 4.51
CA GLU A 7 3.25 -49.12 5.12
C GLU A 7 3.66 -48.06 4.09
N SER A 8 4.08 -48.45 2.89
CA SER A 8 4.39 -47.51 1.81
C SER A 8 3.14 -46.77 1.33
N MET A 9 1.99 -47.45 1.26
CA MET A 9 0.70 -46.82 0.91
C MET A 9 0.25 -45.81 1.96
N LYS A 10 0.38 -46.13 3.25
CA LYS A 10 0.04 -45.17 4.35
C LYS A 10 0.94 -43.93 4.33
N ASN A 11 2.22 -44.08 3.99
CA ASN A 11 3.16 -42.96 3.92
C ASN A 11 2.86 -42.04 2.74
N VAL A 12 2.51 -42.60 1.58
CA VAL A 12 2.11 -41.85 0.40
C VAL A 12 0.79 -41.05 0.66
N ASP A 13 -0.16 -41.66 1.36
CA ASP A 13 -1.42 -41.02 1.73
C ASP A 13 -1.21 -39.85 2.71
N ARG A 14 -0.29 -40.00 3.67
CA ARG A 14 0.09 -38.96 4.62
C ARG A 14 0.81 -37.79 3.93
N GLN A 15 1.74 -38.07 3.02
CA GLN A 15 2.43 -37.10 2.21
C GLN A 15 1.44 -36.24 1.40
N THR A 16 0.49 -36.90 0.72
CA THR A 16 -0.53 -36.25 -0.10
C THR A 16 -1.42 -35.33 0.75
N ARG A 17 -1.88 -35.79 1.92
CA ARG A 17 -2.70 -34.98 2.83
C ARG A 17 -1.95 -33.76 3.35
N CYS A 18 -0.68 -33.92 3.76
CA CYS A 18 0.13 -32.77 4.19
C CYS A 18 0.29 -31.74 3.07
N ARG A 19 0.54 -32.19 1.83
CA ARG A 19 0.65 -31.32 0.67
C ARG A 19 -0.64 -30.55 0.40
N HIS A 20 -1.80 -31.21 0.47
CA HIS A 20 -3.10 -30.59 0.28
C HIS A 20 -3.35 -29.49 1.31
N VAL A 21 -2.98 -29.71 2.58
CA VAL A 21 -3.09 -28.67 3.62
C VAL A 21 -2.23 -27.46 3.28
N LEU A 22 -0.96 -27.64 2.87
CA LEU A 22 -0.08 -26.54 2.46
C LEU A 22 -0.64 -25.78 1.25
N GLN A 23 -1.20 -26.49 0.26
CA GLN A 23 -1.85 -25.86 -0.89
C GLN A 23 -3.07 -25.05 -0.47
N MET A 24 -3.92 -25.59 0.40
CA MET A 24 -5.10 -24.87 0.92
C MET A 24 -4.70 -23.61 1.70
N MET A 25 -3.68 -23.69 2.55
CA MET A 25 -3.16 -22.54 3.28
C MET A 25 -2.61 -21.47 2.32
N LEU A 26 -1.86 -21.87 1.28
CA LEU A 26 -1.35 -20.94 0.27
C LEU A 26 -2.50 -20.22 -0.45
N ILE A 27 -3.53 -20.97 -0.88
CA ILE A 27 -4.69 -20.41 -1.58
C ILE A 27 -5.47 -19.45 -0.68
N ALA A 28 -5.65 -19.81 0.60
CA ALA A 28 -6.31 -18.94 1.58
C ALA A 28 -5.52 -17.63 1.79
N LEU A 29 -4.19 -17.71 1.95
CA LEU A 29 -3.35 -16.52 2.06
C LEU A 29 -3.41 -15.65 0.79
N LEU A 30 -3.35 -16.23 -0.39
CA LEU A 30 -3.47 -15.48 -1.65
C LEU A 30 -4.84 -14.77 -1.77
N ALA A 31 -5.93 -15.45 -1.43
CA ALA A 31 -7.26 -14.85 -1.45
C ALA A 31 -7.41 -13.73 -0.40
N SER A 32 -6.78 -13.87 0.78
CA SER A 32 -6.84 -12.86 1.84
C SER A 32 -6.13 -11.56 1.49
N THR A 33 -5.13 -11.57 0.58
CA THR A 33 -4.33 -10.39 0.23
C THR A 33 -5.15 -9.22 -0.29
N ALA A 34 -6.28 -9.49 -0.94
CA ALA A 34 -7.15 -8.45 -1.48
C ALA A 34 -8.10 -7.83 -0.44
N PHE A 35 -8.19 -8.42 0.76
CA PHE A 35 -8.97 -7.92 1.89
C PHE A 35 -8.10 -7.37 3.02
N LEU A 36 -6.85 -7.80 3.12
CA LEU A 36 -5.82 -7.22 3.98
C LEU A 36 -4.96 -6.28 3.16
N THR A 37 -5.56 -5.17 2.76
CA THR A 37 -4.87 -4.24 1.89
C THR A 37 -4.00 -3.29 2.68
N GLY A 38 -2.82 -3.05 2.15
CA GLY A 38 -1.96 -1.96 2.58
C GLY A 38 -1.62 -1.11 1.37
N ASP A 39 -1.61 0.18 1.53
CA ASP A 39 -0.83 1.09 0.70
C ASP A 39 0.58 1.25 1.28
N GLY A 40 1.38 2.13 0.70
CA GLY A 40 2.74 2.37 1.19
C GLY A 40 2.78 2.81 2.66
N LEU A 41 1.83 3.60 3.10
CA LEU A 41 1.74 4.06 4.49
C LEU A 41 1.39 2.90 5.43
N SER A 42 0.38 2.12 5.10
CA SER A 42 -0.03 0.95 5.90
C SER A 42 1.07 -0.10 6.02
N VAL A 43 1.89 -0.28 4.96
CA VAL A 43 3.08 -1.15 5.00
C VAL A 43 4.14 -0.56 5.93
N SER A 44 4.39 0.76 5.86
CA SER A 44 5.33 1.46 6.75
C SER A 44 4.92 1.32 8.22
N GLU A 45 3.63 1.45 8.51
CA GLU A 45 3.06 1.26 9.86
C GLU A 45 3.05 -0.21 10.33
N GLY A 46 3.30 -1.16 9.43
CA GLY A 46 3.35 -2.59 9.75
C GLY A 46 2.01 -3.30 9.79
N MET A 47 0.94 -2.70 9.28
CA MET A 47 -0.41 -3.31 9.22
C MET A 47 -0.45 -4.60 8.41
N THR A 48 0.55 -4.85 7.56
CA THR A 48 0.68 -6.07 6.75
C THR A 48 1.41 -7.21 7.45
N SER A 49 1.77 -7.06 8.73
CA SER A 49 2.56 -8.05 9.49
C SER A 49 1.91 -9.44 9.54
N TRP A 50 0.58 -9.53 9.59
CA TRP A 50 -0.16 -10.79 9.52
C TRP A 50 0.05 -11.56 8.22
N LEU A 51 0.07 -10.86 7.08
CA LEU A 51 0.36 -11.48 5.78
C LEU A 51 1.79 -11.97 5.71
N ALA A 52 2.75 -11.16 6.15
CA ALA A 52 4.16 -11.54 6.17
C ALA A 52 4.37 -12.79 7.05
N LEU A 53 3.82 -12.80 8.27
CA LEU A 53 3.86 -13.95 9.16
C LEU A 53 3.21 -15.18 8.51
N GLY A 54 2.06 -15.03 7.85
CA GLY A 54 1.34 -16.11 7.18
C GLY A 54 2.17 -16.76 6.07
N PHE A 55 2.74 -15.98 5.14
CA PHE A 55 3.55 -16.53 4.04
C PHE A 55 4.88 -17.11 4.52
N ILE A 56 5.58 -16.44 5.43
CA ILE A 56 6.89 -16.92 5.96
C ILE A 56 6.67 -18.16 6.83
N GLY A 57 5.63 -18.17 7.68
CA GLY A 57 5.25 -19.34 8.48
C GLY A 57 4.86 -20.53 7.62
N LEU A 58 4.12 -20.32 6.52
CA LEU A 58 3.81 -21.36 5.54
C LEU A 58 5.07 -21.88 4.87
N GLY A 59 6.05 -21.02 4.60
CA GLY A 59 7.38 -21.41 4.12
C GLY A 59 8.11 -22.36 5.09
N SER A 60 8.02 -22.10 6.40
CA SER A 60 8.57 -22.99 7.43
C SER A 60 7.84 -24.34 7.47
N LEU A 61 6.51 -24.34 7.40
CA LEU A 61 5.73 -25.58 7.32
C LEU A 61 6.09 -26.41 6.07
N TRP A 62 6.31 -25.73 4.94
CA TRP A 62 6.77 -26.39 3.72
C TRP A 62 8.20 -26.94 3.85
N ALA A 63 9.12 -26.24 4.52
CA ALA A 63 10.46 -26.74 4.79
C ALA A 63 10.42 -27.99 5.71
N VAL A 64 9.58 -28.01 6.74
CA VAL A 64 9.32 -29.19 7.58
C VAL A 64 8.75 -30.34 6.76
N TYR A 65 7.84 -30.06 5.82
CA TYR A 65 7.32 -31.06 4.89
C TYR A 65 8.42 -31.67 4.03
N GLN A 66 9.38 -30.90 3.51
CA GLN A 66 10.55 -31.37 2.76
C GLN A 66 11.51 -32.22 3.62
N LEU A 67 11.66 -31.90 4.91
CA LEU A 67 12.44 -32.69 5.85
C LEU A 67 11.81 -34.05 6.13
N LYS A 68 10.47 -34.07 6.28
CA LYS A 68 9.72 -35.27 6.65
C LYS A 68 9.54 -36.26 5.49
N PHE A 69 9.45 -35.74 4.26
CA PHE A 69 9.23 -36.51 3.05
C PHE A 69 10.37 -36.29 2.06
N PRO A 70 11.51 -37.01 2.24
CA PRO A 70 12.71 -36.77 1.44
C PRO A 70 12.56 -37.13 -0.05
N GLU A 71 11.49 -37.82 -0.42
CA GLU A 71 11.18 -38.20 -1.79
C GLU A 71 10.56 -37.04 -2.59
N VAL A 72 10.10 -35.99 -1.88
CA VAL A 72 9.52 -34.81 -2.53
C VAL A 72 10.62 -34.07 -3.28
N ARG A 73 10.39 -33.88 -4.57
CA ARG A 73 11.31 -33.16 -5.45
C ARG A 73 11.12 -31.66 -5.31
N TYR A 74 12.22 -30.94 -5.26
CA TYR A 74 12.26 -29.48 -5.29
C TYR A 74 12.32 -28.99 -6.74
N ARG A 75 11.52 -28.00 -7.10
CA ARG A 75 11.56 -27.36 -8.42
C ARG A 75 12.53 -26.20 -8.39
N LEU A 76 13.65 -26.33 -9.11
CA LEU A 76 14.60 -25.24 -9.25
C LEU A 76 14.01 -24.14 -10.14
N SER A 77 13.90 -22.93 -9.61
CA SER A 77 13.45 -21.75 -10.33
C SER A 77 14.48 -20.63 -10.17
N TRP A 78 15.18 -20.34 -11.24
CA TRP A 78 16.16 -19.25 -11.26
C TRP A 78 15.55 -17.88 -10.94
N PRO A 79 14.35 -17.51 -11.43
CA PRO A 79 13.70 -16.28 -11.02
C PRO A 79 13.41 -16.21 -9.52
N ALA A 80 12.93 -17.30 -8.89
CA ALA A 80 12.68 -17.34 -7.46
C ALA A 80 13.99 -17.25 -6.64
N PHE A 81 15.04 -17.94 -7.08
CA PHE A 81 16.36 -17.86 -6.47
C PHE A 81 16.95 -16.44 -6.54
N LEU A 82 16.90 -15.83 -7.74
CA LEU A 82 17.37 -14.45 -7.93
C LEU A 82 16.55 -13.43 -7.12
N LEU A 83 15.24 -13.62 -7.00
CA LEU A 83 14.40 -12.79 -6.15
C LEU A 83 14.81 -12.90 -4.67
N SER A 84 15.14 -14.10 -4.19
CA SER A 84 15.64 -14.29 -2.82
C SER A 84 16.96 -13.54 -2.58
N ILE A 85 17.88 -13.56 -3.56
CA ILE A 85 19.11 -12.76 -3.52
C ILE A 85 18.78 -11.26 -3.52
N THR A 86 17.85 -10.83 -4.37
CA THR A 86 17.42 -9.42 -4.45
C THR A 86 16.93 -8.93 -3.08
N VAL A 87 16.08 -9.73 -2.42
CA VAL A 87 15.56 -9.39 -1.09
C VAL A 87 16.67 -9.36 -0.03
N ALA A 88 17.66 -10.24 -0.12
CA ALA A 88 18.83 -10.19 0.76
C ALA A 88 19.65 -8.91 0.55
N VAL A 89 19.84 -8.48 -0.70
CA VAL A 89 20.54 -7.22 -1.03
C VAL A 89 19.73 -5.99 -0.58
N MET A 90 18.39 -6.03 -0.64
CA MET A 90 17.52 -4.96 -0.13
C MET A 90 17.80 -4.62 1.35
N PHE A 91 18.26 -5.60 2.15
CA PHE A 91 18.58 -5.36 3.56
C PHE A 91 19.70 -4.34 3.77
N VAL A 92 20.57 -4.13 2.79
CA VAL A 92 21.60 -3.08 2.84
C VAL A 92 20.96 -1.69 2.95
N SER A 93 19.89 -1.44 2.19
CA SER A 93 19.14 -0.18 2.25
C SER A 93 18.41 0.01 3.58
N VAL A 94 17.89 -1.08 4.14
CA VAL A 94 17.27 -1.07 5.47
C VAL A 94 18.29 -0.71 6.55
N TYR A 95 19.47 -1.35 6.51
CA TYR A 95 20.54 -1.03 7.45
C TYR A 95 21.01 0.43 7.31
N HIS A 96 21.07 0.95 6.09
CA HIS A 96 21.42 2.34 5.82
C HIS A 96 20.41 3.34 6.41
N SER A 97 19.14 2.95 6.58
CA SER A 97 18.12 3.80 7.22
C SER A 97 18.33 4.01 8.71
N LEU A 98 19.16 3.18 9.36
CA LEU A 98 19.44 3.30 10.80
C LEU A 98 20.20 4.61 11.07
N GLY A 99 19.55 5.53 11.78
CA GLY A 99 20.07 6.86 12.08
C GLY A 99 20.05 7.85 10.90
N ALA A 100 19.56 7.45 9.71
CA ALA A 100 19.44 8.31 8.54
C ALA A 100 17.98 8.60 8.14
N GLY A 101 17.05 7.79 8.58
CA GLY A 101 15.61 7.90 8.32
C GLY A 101 14.83 7.01 9.27
N ASP A 102 13.58 6.68 8.93
CA ASP A 102 12.74 5.76 9.69
C ASP A 102 13.18 4.29 9.44
N TYR A 103 13.98 3.78 10.36
CA TYR A 103 14.42 2.38 10.33
C TYR A 103 13.27 1.40 10.48
N ARG A 104 12.25 1.75 11.30
CA ARG A 104 11.10 0.88 11.56
C ARG A 104 10.28 0.67 10.31
N ALA A 105 9.94 1.72 9.60
CA ALA A 105 9.25 1.65 8.32
C ALA A 105 10.07 0.83 7.29
N ALA A 106 11.39 1.04 7.24
CA ALA A 106 12.27 0.31 6.33
C ALA A 106 12.28 -1.20 6.63
N LEU A 107 12.30 -1.59 7.90
CA LEU A 107 12.26 -3.00 8.31
C LEU A 107 10.92 -3.65 7.98
N ASN A 108 9.81 -2.93 8.19
CA ASN A 108 8.46 -3.40 7.86
C ASN A 108 8.32 -3.70 6.36
N HIS A 109 8.76 -2.79 5.49
CA HIS A 109 8.78 -2.99 4.04
C HIS A 109 9.67 -4.17 3.63
N TRP A 110 10.83 -4.35 4.25
CA TRP A 110 11.71 -5.48 3.94
C TRP A 110 11.05 -6.82 4.25
N TRP A 111 10.38 -6.97 5.38
CA TRP A 111 9.63 -8.18 5.72
C TRP A 111 8.52 -8.46 4.72
N GLN A 112 7.88 -7.40 4.19
CA GLN A 112 6.90 -7.55 3.12
C GLN A 112 7.54 -8.14 1.84
N TRP A 113 8.75 -7.69 1.46
CA TRP A 113 9.48 -8.25 0.33
C TRP A 113 9.96 -9.68 0.58
N VAL A 114 10.35 -10.04 1.81
CA VAL A 114 10.62 -11.44 2.19
C VAL A 114 9.37 -12.30 1.98
N ALA A 115 8.18 -11.80 2.40
CA ALA A 115 6.92 -12.50 2.18
C ALA A 115 6.60 -12.70 0.68
N PHE A 116 6.90 -11.72 -0.18
CA PHE A 116 6.75 -11.86 -1.63
C PHE A 116 7.66 -12.95 -2.20
N ALA A 117 8.93 -12.98 -1.81
CA ALA A 117 9.89 -13.98 -2.28
C ALA A 117 9.50 -15.39 -1.83
N VAL A 118 9.10 -15.56 -0.57
CA VAL A 118 8.63 -16.83 -0.02
C VAL A 118 7.32 -17.25 -0.71
N GLY A 119 6.35 -16.34 -0.82
CA GLY A 119 5.07 -16.61 -1.48
C GLY A 119 5.25 -17.01 -2.95
N PHE A 120 6.09 -16.30 -3.71
CA PHE A 120 6.42 -16.64 -5.09
C PHE A 120 7.08 -18.02 -5.21
N THR A 121 7.99 -18.35 -4.29
CA THR A 121 8.60 -19.69 -4.23
C THR A 121 7.55 -20.76 -3.96
N LEU A 122 6.67 -20.55 -2.98
CA LEU A 122 5.59 -21.49 -2.63
C LEU A 122 4.59 -21.69 -3.78
N ILE A 123 4.25 -20.65 -4.52
CA ILE A 123 3.42 -20.74 -5.73
C ILE A 123 4.06 -21.73 -6.72
N ILE A 124 5.35 -21.60 -6.99
CA ILE A 124 6.08 -22.49 -7.92
C ILE A 124 6.18 -23.92 -7.39
N GLN A 125 6.32 -24.11 -6.08
CA GLN A 125 6.49 -25.42 -5.47
C GLN A 125 5.18 -26.20 -5.30
N LEU A 126 4.08 -25.52 -5.04
CA LEU A 126 2.82 -26.13 -4.64
C LEU A 126 1.73 -26.13 -5.74
N LEU A 127 1.75 -25.17 -6.68
CA LEU A 127 0.72 -25.07 -7.73
C LEU A 127 1.21 -25.72 -9.03
N ASP A 128 1.20 -27.04 -9.09
CA ASP A 128 1.75 -27.83 -10.21
C ASP A 128 0.74 -28.51 -11.12
N SER A 129 -0.54 -28.52 -10.77
CA SER A 129 -1.61 -29.12 -11.58
C SER A 129 -2.34 -28.05 -12.39
N ALA A 130 -2.50 -28.29 -13.71
CA ALA A 130 -3.24 -27.38 -14.59
C ALA A 130 -4.68 -27.12 -14.11
N ARG A 131 -5.35 -28.12 -13.55
CA ARG A 131 -6.71 -27.97 -13.02
C ARG A 131 -6.72 -27.18 -11.70
N VAL A 132 -5.79 -27.44 -10.79
CA VAL A 132 -5.63 -26.67 -9.56
C VAL A 132 -5.34 -25.20 -9.91
N ASN A 133 -4.48 -24.94 -10.90
CA ASN A 133 -4.17 -23.59 -11.35
C ASN A 133 -5.41 -22.87 -11.92
N ARG A 134 -6.25 -23.58 -12.71
CA ARG A 134 -7.53 -23.02 -13.15
C ARG A 134 -8.46 -22.69 -11.97
N ALA A 135 -8.54 -23.59 -10.99
CA ALA A 135 -9.36 -23.37 -9.80
C ALA A 135 -8.85 -22.19 -8.95
N VAL A 136 -7.52 -22.02 -8.80
CA VAL A 136 -6.91 -20.87 -8.12
C VAL A 136 -7.19 -19.56 -8.87
N VAL A 137 -7.08 -19.57 -10.19
CA VAL A 137 -7.46 -18.40 -11.02
C VAL A 137 -8.95 -18.09 -10.86
N ALA A 138 -9.83 -19.11 -10.80
CA ALA A 138 -11.24 -18.92 -10.54
C ALA A 138 -11.50 -18.30 -9.15
N VAL A 139 -10.76 -18.70 -8.12
CA VAL A 139 -10.80 -18.08 -6.79
C VAL A 139 -10.43 -16.61 -6.87
N MET A 140 -9.33 -16.26 -7.53
CA MET A 140 -8.91 -14.86 -7.65
C MET A 140 -9.86 -14.01 -8.49
N LEU A 141 -10.44 -14.60 -9.54
CA LEU A 141 -11.53 -13.95 -10.31
C LEU A 141 -12.78 -13.74 -9.44
N ALA A 142 -13.13 -14.72 -8.60
CA ALA A 142 -14.25 -14.58 -7.67
C ALA A 142 -13.99 -13.45 -6.64
N VAL A 143 -12.78 -13.36 -6.11
CA VAL A 143 -12.34 -12.25 -5.24
C VAL A 143 -12.45 -10.91 -6.00
N ALA A 144 -11.91 -10.82 -7.21
CA ALA A 144 -11.92 -9.58 -8.00
C ALA A 144 -13.34 -9.13 -8.35
N VAL A 145 -14.24 -10.06 -8.73
CA VAL A 145 -15.64 -9.74 -9.01
C VAL A 145 -16.39 -9.36 -7.73
N SER A 146 -16.14 -10.03 -6.61
CA SER A 146 -16.76 -9.68 -5.32
C SER A 146 -16.40 -8.26 -4.89
N ILE A 147 -15.13 -7.91 -4.96
CA ILE A 147 -14.64 -6.55 -4.69
C ILE A 147 -15.25 -5.53 -5.67
N SER A 148 -15.39 -5.91 -6.95
CA SER A 148 -16.05 -5.05 -7.95
C SER A 148 -17.53 -4.83 -7.63
N CYS A 149 -18.26 -5.84 -7.18
CA CYS A 149 -19.66 -5.68 -6.75
C CYS A 149 -19.79 -4.73 -5.58
N ILE A 150 -18.89 -4.85 -4.59
CA ILE A 150 -18.85 -3.92 -3.46
C ILE A 150 -18.51 -2.51 -3.93
N GLY A 151 -17.49 -2.34 -4.79
CA GLY A 151 -17.11 -1.04 -5.33
C GLY A 151 -18.21 -0.36 -6.14
N ILE A 152 -18.98 -1.13 -6.90
CA ILE A 152 -20.16 -0.63 -7.63
C ILE A 152 -21.24 -0.17 -6.64
N TYR A 153 -21.53 -0.97 -5.61
CA TYR A 153 -22.48 -0.60 -4.57
C TYR A 153 -22.03 0.66 -3.80
N ASP A 154 -20.76 0.73 -3.41
CA ASP A 154 -20.19 1.88 -2.73
C ASP A 154 -20.33 3.16 -3.58
N SER A 155 -19.95 3.07 -4.85
CA SER A 155 -19.97 4.23 -5.76
C SER A 155 -21.38 4.74 -6.08
N LEU A 156 -22.33 3.80 -6.26
CA LEU A 156 -23.69 4.17 -6.71
C LEU A 156 -24.70 4.38 -5.60
N VAL A 157 -24.48 3.78 -4.42
CA VAL A 157 -25.44 3.78 -3.31
C VAL A 157 -24.81 4.37 -2.04
N ARG A 158 -23.85 3.69 -1.44
CA ARG A 158 -23.34 4.01 -0.10
C ARG A 158 -22.69 5.40 -0.01
N ILE A 159 -21.79 5.74 -0.92
CA ILE A 159 -21.10 7.05 -0.90
C ILE A 159 -22.12 8.20 -1.16
N PRO A 160 -23.03 8.13 -2.15
CA PRO A 160 -24.07 9.11 -2.32
C PRO A 160 -25.00 9.28 -1.09
N GLU A 161 -25.36 8.19 -0.40
CA GLU A 161 -26.16 8.23 0.83
C GLU A 161 -25.41 8.96 1.95
N ILE A 162 -24.17 8.56 2.27
CA ILE A 162 -23.32 9.21 3.29
C ILE A 162 -23.12 10.69 2.94
N ARG A 163 -22.87 11.01 1.67
CA ARG A 163 -22.75 12.40 1.20
C ARG A 163 -24.01 13.20 1.48
N SER A 164 -25.17 12.67 1.11
CA SER A 164 -26.47 13.33 1.33
C SER A 164 -26.70 13.56 2.82
N GLU A 165 -26.50 12.53 3.63
CA GLU A 165 -26.67 12.62 5.09
C GLU A 165 -25.69 13.61 5.72
N TYR A 166 -24.43 13.62 5.31
CA TYR A 166 -23.42 14.52 5.82
C TYR A 166 -23.71 16.00 5.48
N PHE A 167 -23.98 16.32 4.20
CA PHE A 167 -24.17 17.71 3.78
C PHE A 167 -25.55 18.28 4.10
N GLN A 168 -26.61 17.44 4.17
CA GLN A 168 -27.97 17.86 4.53
C GLN A 168 -28.23 17.75 6.03
N GLY A 169 -27.42 16.97 6.76
CA GLY A 169 -27.55 16.75 8.19
C GLY A 169 -27.22 17.98 9.04
N ASN A 170 -27.74 18.01 10.26
CA ASN A 170 -27.37 18.99 11.26
C ASN A 170 -25.96 18.77 11.83
N ALA A 171 -25.47 19.70 12.68
CA ALA A 171 -24.11 19.61 13.24
C ALA A 171 -23.87 18.33 14.04
N GLN A 172 -24.86 17.86 14.81
CA GLN A 172 -24.74 16.64 15.61
C GLN A 172 -24.64 15.38 14.73
N GLN A 173 -25.44 15.30 13.67
CA GLN A 173 -25.40 14.20 12.70
C GLN A 173 -24.05 14.15 11.96
N ARG A 174 -23.49 15.31 11.58
CA ARG A 174 -22.15 15.38 10.96
C ARG A 174 -21.06 14.87 11.90
N ILE A 175 -21.12 15.29 13.18
CA ILE A 175 -20.17 14.84 14.19
C ILE A 175 -20.29 13.32 14.41
N ALA A 176 -21.50 12.77 14.49
CA ALA A 176 -21.72 11.35 14.64
C ALA A 176 -21.14 10.56 13.43
N LEU A 177 -21.39 10.99 12.20
CA LEU A 177 -20.82 10.37 10.99
C LEU A 177 -19.29 10.41 10.94
N LEU A 178 -18.67 11.50 11.42
CA LEU A 178 -17.21 11.59 11.53
C LEU A 178 -16.67 10.63 12.57
N GLN A 179 -17.34 10.53 13.72
CA GLN A 179 -16.97 9.60 14.80
C GLN A 179 -17.14 8.13 14.37
N ASP A 180 -18.24 7.81 13.68
CA ASP A 180 -18.47 6.48 13.10
C ASP A 180 -17.41 6.09 12.05
N ALA A 181 -16.86 7.10 11.35
CA ALA A 181 -15.73 6.94 10.44
C ALA A 181 -14.36 6.91 11.15
N GLY A 182 -14.34 6.90 12.48
CA GLY A 182 -13.10 6.88 13.28
C GLY A 182 -12.41 8.25 13.38
N ILE A 183 -13.06 9.33 12.93
CA ILE A 183 -12.50 10.68 12.96
C ILE A 183 -12.92 11.36 14.26
N ASN A 184 -11.99 11.42 15.19
CA ASN A 184 -12.26 12.05 16.51
C ASN A 184 -12.21 13.58 16.44
N GLU A 185 -11.47 14.11 15.48
CA GLU A 185 -11.31 15.53 15.26
C GLU A 185 -12.40 16.05 14.30
N THR A 186 -13.44 16.65 14.85
CA THR A 186 -14.65 17.03 14.11
C THR A 186 -14.67 18.50 13.67
N ARG A 187 -13.61 19.27 13.98
CA ARG A 187 -13.51 20.70 13.63
C ARG A 187 -13.45 20.90 12.11
N VAL A 188 -14.05 21.98 11.63
CA VAL A 188 -13.98 22.38 10.22
C VAL A 188 -12.53 22.73 9.87
N GLY A 189 -11.99 22.10 8.84
CA GLY A 189 -10.59 22.30 8.38
C GLY A 189 -9.57 21.34 8.97
N SER A 190 -9.95 20.47 9.93
CA SER A 190 -9.02 19.44 10.42
C SER A 190 -8.65 18.46 9.30
N PRO A 191 -7.41 17.93 9.30
CA PRO A 191 -6.94 17.02 8.26
C PRO A 191 -7.83 15.79 8.10
N GLY A 192 -8.23 15.15 9.21
CA GLY A 192 -9.11 13.98 9.19
C GLY A 192 -10.47 14.27 8.58
N ARG A 193 -11.09 15.39 8.99
CA ARG A 193 -12.37 15.84 8.43
C ARG A 193 -12.24 16.24 6.97
N TYR A 194 -11.18 16.95 6.59
CA TYR A 194 -10.92 17.33 5.19
C TYR A 194 -10.78 16.09 4.31
N HIS A 195 -10.02 15.08 4.75
CA HIS A 195 -9.89 13.81 4.03
C HIS A 195 -11.23 13.09 3.88
N PHE A 196 -12.04 13.04 4.94
CA PHE A 196 -13.36 12.44 4.87
C PHE A 196 -14.28 13.19 3.90
N GLU A 197 -14.35 14.53 3.99
CA GLU A 197 -15.16 15.36 3.10
C GLU A 197 -14.73 15.22 1.64
N SER A 198 -13.43 15.23 1.37
CA SER A 198 -12.87 14.97 0.04
C SER A 198 -13.24 13.57 -0.46
N ARG A 199 -13.18 12.57 0.41
CA ARG A 199 -13.49 11.17 0.09
C ARG A 199 -14.96 10.98 -0.28
N ILE A 200 -15.90 11.52 0.50
CA ILE A 200 -17.34 11.42 0.21
C ILE A 200 -17.78 12.28 -0.98
N GLN A 201 -16.99 13.30 -1.36
CA GLN A 201 -17.25 14.07 -2.58
C GLN A 201 -16.89 13.31 -3.85
N SER A 202 -15.93 12.41 -3.80
CA SER A 202 -15.56 11.55 -4.94
C SER A 202 -16.45 10.30 -4.97
N PRO A 203 -17.13 10.01 -6.10
CA PRO A 203 -17.93 8.79 -6.25
C PRO A 203 -17.06 7.57 -6.60
N GLU A 204 -15.73 7.69 -6.65
CA GLU A 204 -14.83 6.65 -7.09
C GLU A 204 -14.70 5.54 -6.04
N PRO A 205 -14.87 4.25 -6.44
CA PRO A 205 -14.74 3.13 -5.52
C PRO A 205 -13.28 2.88 -5.13
N TYR A 206 -13.04 2.51 -3.90
CA TYR A 206 -11.74 2.07 -3.38
C TYR A 206 -11.84 0.76 -2.58
N VAL A 207 -13.01 0.45 -2.01
CA VAL A 207 -13.37 -0.77 -1.27
C VAL A 207 -12.37 -1.06 -0.14
N THR A 208 -11.55 -2.10 -0.31
CA THR A 208 -10.49 -2.53 0.61
C THR A 208 -9.13 -1.92 0.29
N PHE A 209 -8.99 -1.16 -0.79
CA PHE A 209 -7.76 -0.50 -1.20
C PHE A 209 -7.74 0.96 -0.74
N ALA A 210 -6.58 1.46 -0.34
CA ALA A 210 -6.46 2.85 0.10
C ALA A 210 -6.73 3.85 -1.04
N LEU A 211 -6.39 3.48 -2.27
CA LEU A 211 -6.52 4.32 -3.46
C LEU A 211 -7.33 3.62 -4.56
N THR A 212 -8.13 4.39 -5.25
CA THR A 212 -8.87 3.95 -6.45
C THR A 212 -7.96 3.37 -7.53
N ASN A 213 -6.76 3.94 -7.72
CA ASN A 213 -5.78 3.44 -8.68
C ASN A 213 -5.21 2.08 -8.26
N SER A 214 -5.06 1.81 -6.97
CA SER A 214 -4.62 0.50 -6.45
C SER A 214 -5.69 -0.57 -6.68
N LEU A 215 -6.96 -0.25 -6.45
CA LEU A 215 -8.09 -1.11 -6.82
C LEU A 215 -8.06 -1.43 -8.33
N ALA A 216 -7.93 -0.41 -9.17
CA ALA A 216 -7.85 -0.60 -10.62
C ALA A 216 -6.63 -1.45 -11.02
N GLY A 217 -5.48 -1.25 -10.36
CA GLY A 217 -4.25 -2.04 -10.56
C GLY A 217 -4.42 -3.51 -10.19
N PHE A 218 -5.24 -3.79 -9.18
CA PHE A 218 -5.64 -5.16 -8.85
C PHE A 218 -6.59 -5.75 -9.89
N LEU A 219 -7.60 -5.01 -10.33
CA LEU A 219 -8.66 -5.52 -11.22
C LEU A 219 -8.19 -5.72 -12.68
N ALA A 220 -7.34 -4.83 -13.20
CA ALA A 220 -6.94 -4.80 -14.61
C ALA A 220 -6.31 -6.11 -15.13
N PRO A 221 -5.36 -6.75 -14.44
CA PRO A 221 -4.79 -8.02 -14.89
C PRO A 221 -5.82 -9.16 -14.88
N TRP A 222 -6.73 -9.23 -13.90
CA TRP A 222 -7.78 -10.24 -13.82
C TRP A 222 -8.83 -10.05 -14.91
N PHE A 223 -9.22 -8.80 -15.20
CA PHE A 223 -10.08 -8.48 -16.34
C PHE A 223 -9.41 -8.89 -17.66
N THR A 224 -8.12 -8.55 -17.84
CA THR A 224 -7.37 -8.93 -19.04
C THR A 224 -7.32 -10.45 -19.22
N LEU A 225 -7.05 -11.20 -18.16
CA LEU A 225 -7.02 -12.65 -18.21
C LEU A 225 -8.40 -13.25 -18.56
N LEU A 226 -9.45 -12.72 -17.94
CA LEU A 226 -10.83 -13.19 -18.17
C LEU A 226 -11.28 -12.94 -19.61
N ILE A 227 -11.09 -11.73 -20.13
CA ILE A 227 -11.53 -11.39 -21.49
C ILE A 227 -10.76 -12.19 -22.56
N LEU A 228 -9.43 -12.36 -22.39
CA LEU A 228 -8.61 -13.17 -23.27
C LEU A 228 -9.03 -14.64 -23.25
N SER A 229 -9.28 -15.18 -22.05
CA SER A 229 -9.75 -16.56 -21.88
C SER A 229 -11.14 -16.76 -22.49
N THR A 230 -12.04 -15.78 -22.36
CA THR A 230 -13.39 -15.83 -22.94
C THR A 230 -13.34 -15.83 -24.47
N LEU A 231 -12.50 -14.99 -25.08
CA LEU A 231 -12.46 -14.83 -26.53
C LEU A 231 -11.69 -15.95 -27.26
N SER A 232 -10.83 -16.70 -26.57
CA SER A 232 -9.98 -17.73 -27.19
C SER A 232 -10.62 -19.13 -27.22
N GLN A 233 -11.66 -19.38 -26.44
CA GLN A 233 -12.22 -20.72 -26.28
C GLN A 233 -13.33 -20.98 -27.30
N GLN A 234 -12.95 -21.33 -28.54
CA GLN A 234 -13.90 -21.64 -29.61
C GLN A 234 -14.82 -22.84 -29.29
N ASP A 235 -14.32 -23.86 -28.57
CA ASP A 235 -15.07 -25.06 -28.22
C ASP A 235 -16.10 -24.81 -27.10
N ILE A 236 -15.86 -23.87 -26.19
CA ILE A 236 -16.83 -23.47 -25.16
C ILE A 236 -17.94 -22.56 -25.75
N MET A 237 -17.65 -21.86 -26.83
CA MET A 237 -18.65 -21.07 -27.56
C MET A 237 -19.82 -21.91 -28.11
N GLN A 238 -19.67 -23.23 -28.24
CA GLN A 238 -20.80 -24.13 -28.60
C GLN A 238 -21.85 -24.20 -27.48
N SER A 239 -21.49 -23.85 -26.22
CA SER A 239 -22.44 -23.67 -25.14
C SER A 239 -22.71 -22.16 -24.92
N GLN A 240 -23.79 -21.64 -25.54
CA GLN A 240 -24.22 -20.24 -25.43
C GLN A 240 -24.34 -19.79 -23.97
N GLY A 241 -24.72 -20.68 -23.06
CA GLY A 241 -24.82 -20.38 -21.62
C GLY A 241 -23.49 -20.08 -20.94
N GLN A 242 -22.42 -20.75 -21.34
CA GLN A 242 -21.09 -20.53 -20.71
C GLN A 242 -20.44 -19.19 -21.13
N LEU A 243 -20.57 -18.86 -22.42
CA LEU A 243 -20.13 -17.56 -22.92
C LEU A 243 -20.86 -16.41 -22.20
N GLY A 244 -22.17 -16.52 -22.01
CA GLY A 244 -22.96 -15.52 -21.28
C GLY A 244 -22.48 -15.31 -19.83
N LYS A 245 -22.15 -16.40 -19.11
CA LYS A 245 -21.62 -16.34 -17.75
C LYS A 245 -20.28 -15.57 -17.70
N LEU A 246 -19.34 -15.90 -18.58
CA LEU A 246 -18.02 -15.25 -18.61
C LEU A 246 -18.11 -13.78 -19.03
N LEU A 247 -18.98 -13.45 -19.98
CA LEU A 247 -19.25 -12.06 -20.40
C LEU A 247 -19.90 -11.25 -19.28
N LEU A 248 -20.81 -11.84 -18.50
CA LEU A 248 -21.39 -11.19 -17.33
C LEU A 248 -20.30 -10.81 -16.31
N LEU A 249 -19.42 -11.75 -15.96
CA LEU A 249 -18.32 -11.49 -15.02
C LEU A 249 -17.36 -10.43 -15.56
N ALA A 250 -17.02 -10.49 -16.86
CA ALA A 250 -16.19 -9.49 -17.50
C ALA A 250 -16.85 -8.09 -17.49
N SER A 251 -18.17 -8.03 -17.68
CA SER A 251 -18.92 -6.76 -17.62
C SER A 251 -18.91 -6.13 -16.23
N VAL A 252 -19.02 -6.93 -15.16
CA VAL A 252 -18.92 -6.44 -13.77
C VAL A 252 -17.53 -5.85 -13.51
N LEU A 253 -16.46 -6.56 -13.89
CA LEU A 253 -15.09 -6.06 -13.76
C LEU A 253 -14.87 -4.79 -14.57
N ALA A 254 -15.32 -4.78 -15.84
CA ALA A 254 -15.20 -3.60 -16.71
C ALA A 254 -15.94 -2.39 -16.16
N PHE A 255 -17.15 -2.59 -15.65
CA PHE A 255 -17.95 -1.49 -15.09
C PHE A 255 -17.31 -0.91 -13.84
N CYS A 256 -16.80 -1.75 -12.93
CA CYS A 256 -16.05 -1.28 -11.77
C CYS A 256 -14.78 -0.54 -12.20
N LEU A 257 -14.00 -1.05 -13.16
CA LEU A 257 -12.82 -0.36 -13.71
C LEU A 257 -13.17 1.02 -14.29
N VAL A 258 -14.30 1.16 -14.97
CA VAL A 258 -14.77 2.46 -15.47
C VAL A 258 -15.10 3.41 -14.31
N LEU A 259 -15.76 2.91 -13.25
CA LEU A 259 -16.09 3.71 -12.07
C LEU A 259 -14.85 4.19 -11.31
N THR A 260 -13.73 3.43 -11.35
CA THR A 260 -12.47 3.89 -10.77
C THR A 260 -11.87 5.09 -11.48
N LYS A 261 -12.32 5.43 -12.68
CA LYS A 261 -11.74 6.47 -13.55
C LYS A 261 -10.23 6.33 -13.77
N SER A 262 -9.63 5.18 -13.46
CA SER A 262 -8.19 4.92 -13.61
C SER A 262 -7.81 4.77 -15.08
N ARG A 263 -7.32 5.83 -15.65
CA ARG A 263 -6.87 5.87 -17.06
C ARG A 263 -5.65 4.98 -17.28
N SER A 264 -4.74 4.93 -16.30
CA SER A 264 -3.56 4.06 -16.34
C SER A 264 -3.94 2.58 -16.47
N ALA A 265 -4.94 2.12 -15.72
CA ALA A 265 -5.41 0.74 -15.79
C ALA A 265 -6.07 0.43 -17.15
N CYS A 266 -6.90 1.33 -17.66
CA CYS A 266 -7.50 1.17 -19.01
C CYS A 266 -6.44 1.15 -20.12
N CYS A 267 -5.46 2.05 -20.06
CA CYS A 267 -4.34 2.07 -20.99
C CYS A 267 -3.49 0.78 -20.88
N ALA A 268 -3.25 0.29 -19.66
CA ALA A 268 -2.50 -0.94 -19.42
C ALA A 268 -3.20 -2.17 -20.03
N VAL A 269 -4.52 -2.27 -19.92
CA VAL A 269 -5.31 -3.33 -20.56
C VAL A 269 -5.14 -3.27 -22.10
N GLY A 270 -5.34 -2.09 -22.71
CA GLY A 270 -5.19 -1.92 -24.15
C GLY A 270 -3.77 -2.21 -24.65
N LEU A 271 -2.77 -1.62 -23.98
CA LEU A 271 -1.34 -1.76 -24.37
C LEU A 271 -0.85 -3.19 -24.18
N SER A 272 -1.25 -3.90 -23.11
CA SER A 272 -0.86 -5.30 -22.89
C SER A 272 -1.39 -6.23 -23.99
N VAL A 273 -2.61 -5.98 -24.46
CA VAL A 273 -3.20 -6.74 -25.58
C VAL A 273 -2.44 -6.46 -26.89
N LEU A 274 -2.04 -5.22 -27.14
CA LEU A 274 -1.22 -4.85 -28.31
C LEU A 274 0.18 -5.48 -28.24
N ILE A 275 0.84 -5.44 -27.07
CA ILE A 275 2.11 -6.13 -26.85
C ILE A 275 1.97 -7.63 -27.09
N GLY A 276 0.89 -8.25 -26.58
CA GLY A 276 0.56 -9.65 -26.81
C GLY A 276 0.40 -9.98 -28.31
N ALA A 277 -0.24 -9.10 -29.08
CA ALA A 277 -0.38 -9.25 -30.54
C ALA A 277 0.97 -9.14 -31.28
N GLY A 278 1.91 -8.35 -30.75
CA GLY A 278 3.27 -8.28 -31.24
C GLY A 278 4.09 -9.54 -30.94
N LEU A 279 3.97 -10.04 -29.71
CA LEU A 279 4.71 -11.22 -29.26
C LEU A 279 4.18 -12.54 -29.86
N PHE A 280 2.88 -12.65 -30.09
CA PHE A 280 2.22 -13.88 -30.50
C PHE A 280 1.40 -13.69 -31.78
N LYS A 281 1.86 -14.26 -32.90
CA LYS A 281 1.21 -14.10 -34.22
C LYS A 281 -0.28 -14.52 -34.22
N GLY A 282 -0.65 -15.56 -33.49
CA GLY A 282 -2.04 -16.04 -33.35
C GLY A 282 -3.00 -15.06 -32.63
N TYR A 283 -2.44 -14.06 -31.93
CA TYR A 283 -3.23 -13.10 -31.15
C TYR A 283 -3.67 -11.86 -31.90
N ARG A 284 -3.15 -11.63 -33.12
CA ARG A 284 -3.46 -10.39 -33.90
C ARG A 284 -4.95 -10.21 -34.15
N ALA A 285 -5.63 -11.27 -34.57
CA ALA A 285 -7.07 -11.23 -34.81
C ALA A 285 -7.86 -11.00 -33.53
N MET A 286 -7.41 -11.57 -32.40
CA MET A 286 -8.02 -11.38 -31.08
C MET A 286 -7.76 -9.96 -30.55
N ALA A 287 -6.57 -9.43 -30.71
CA ALA A 287 -6.25 -8.06 -30.34
C ALA A 287 -7.17 -7.05 -31.05
N ILE A 288 -7.43 -7.25 -32.34
CA ILE A 288 -8.39 -6.41 -33.09
C ILE A 288 -9.78 -6.48 -32.46
N LYS A 289 -10.27 -7.69 -32.09
CA LYS A 289 -11.57 -7.86 -31.45
C LYS A 289 -11.63 -7.19 -30.09
N VAL A 290 -10.59 -7.34 -29.27
CA VAL A 290 -10.50 -6.72 -27.93
C VAL A 290 -10.44 -5.19 -28.05
N VAL A 291 -9.60 -4.67 -28.92
CA VAL A 291 -9.51 -3.22 -29.15
C VAL A 291 -10.83 -2.67 -29.66
N ALA A 292 -11.48 -3.35 -30.62
CA ALA A 292 -12.80 -2.97 -31.10
C ALA A 292 -13.85 -2.99 -29.98
N ALA A 293 -13.87 -4.04 -29.14
CA ALA A 293 -14.80 -4.16 -28.02
C ALA A 293 -14.58 -3.04 -26.98
N LEU A 294 -13.31 -2.75 -26.62
CA LEU A 294 -12.96 -1.67 -25.71
C LEU A 294 -13.32 -0.28 -26.29
N SER A 295 -13.13 -0.11 -27.61
CA SER A 295 -13.53 1.14 -28.30
C SER A 295 -15.04 1.33 -28.30
N VAL A 296 -15.80 0.28 -28.58
CA VAL A 296 -17.29 0.30 -28.53
C VAL A 296 -17.75 0.59 -27.10
N LEU A 297 -17.17 -0.08 -26.09
CA LEU A 297 -17.49 0.18 -24.68
C LEU A 297 -17.18 1.64 -24.30
N GLY A 298 -16.03 2.15 -24.72
CA GLY A 298 -15.66 3.56 -24.49
C GLY A 298 -16.63 4.54 -25.14
N LEU A 299 -17.03 4.29 -26.38
CA LEU A 299 -18.04 5.09 -27.09
C LEU A 299 -19.41 5.03 -26.42
N LEU A 300 -19.84 3.85 -25.94
CA LEU A 300 -21.11 3.69 -25.22
C LEU A 300 -21.09 4.46 -23.89
N VAL A 301 -20.01 4.36 -23.11
CA VAL A 301 -19.84 5.11 -21.86
C VAL A 301 -19.83 6.61 -22.14
N PHE A 302 -19.14 7.04 -23.19
CA PHE A 302 -19.13 8.44 -23.62
C PHE A 302 -20.52 8.92 -24.04
N ALA A 303 -21.22 8.15 -24.86
CA ALA A 303 -22.58 8.47 -25.30
C ALA A 303 -23.58 8.52 -24.14
N LEU A 304 -23.55 7.54 -23.22
CA LEU A 304 -24.37 7.55 -22.01
C LEU A 304 -24.08 8.75 -21.10
N GLY A 305 -22.80 9.06 -20.94
CA GLY A 305 -22.38 10.23 -20.16
C GLY A 305 -22.86 11.54 -20.75
N MET A 306 -22.84 11.68 -22.09
CA MET A 306 -23.41 12.83 -22.79
C MET A 306 -24.93 12.90 -22.63
N LEU A 307 -25.64 11.77 -22.81
CA LEU A 307 -27.11 11.70 -22.67
C LEU A 307 -27.60 11.98 -21.25
N THR A 308 -26.84 11.60 -20.25
CA THR A 308 -27.20 11.83 -18.84
C THR A 308 -26.71 13.18 -18.29
N HIS A 309 -26.06 14.01 -19.11
CA HIS A 309 -25.38 15.25 -18.71
C HIS A 309 -24.41 15.06 -17.52
N ARG A 310 -23.92 13.82 -17.32
CA ARG A 310 -22.94 13.48 -16.27
C ARG A 310 -21.50 13.46 -16.77
N LEU A 311 -21.26 13.71 -18.06
CA LEU A 311 -19.93 13.99 -18.59
C LEU A 311 -19.57 15.43 -18.25
N ASP A 312 -18.85 15.58 -17.16
CA ASP A 312 -18.23 16.85 -16.84
C ASP A 312 -17.07 17.07 -17.84
N SER A 313 -17.04 18.24 -18.48
CA SER A 313 -15.90 18.65 -19.33
C SER A 313 -14.57 18.65 -18.58
N LYS A 314 -14.62 18.64 -17.25
CA LYS A 314 -13.49 18.43 -16.34
C LYS A 314 -12.74 17.10 -16.56
N ILE A 315 -13.37 16.05 -17.09
CA ILE A 315 -12.71 14.76 -17.34
C ILE A 315 -11.50 14.92 -18.28
N ILE A 316 -11.59 15.81 -19.27
CA ILE A 316 -10.48 16.06 -20.22
C ILE A 316 -9.43 16.99 -19.58
N THR A 317 -9.86 18.05 -18.90
CA THR A 317 -8.94 19.01 -18.26
C THR A 317 -8.22 18.42 -17.06
N GLU A 318 -8.88 17.59 -16.25
CA GLU A 318 -8.25 16.86 -15.16
C GLU A 318 -7.27 15.76 -15.61
N SER A 319 -7.38 15.28 -16.87
CA SER A 319 -6.42 14.31 -17.40
C SER A 319 -5.04 14.91 -17.62
N VAL A 320 -4.97 16.11 -18.15
CA VAL A 320 -3.72 16.84 -18.34
C VAL A 320 -3.12 17.20 -16.97
N LYS A 321 -3.94 17.65 -16.03
CA LYS A 321 -3.53 17.98 -14.67
C LYS A 321 -2.95 16.77 -13.92
N SER A 322 -3.58 15.59 -14.03
CA SER A 322 -3.07 14.36 -13.41
C SER A 322 -1.74 13.89 -13.99
N LEU A 323 -1.49 14.15 -15.30
CA LEU A 323 -0.20 13.83 -15.89
C LEU A 323 0.89 14.83 -15.47
N SER A 324 0.58 16.14 -15.39
CA SER A 324 1.54 17.14 -14.91
C SER A 324 1.99 16.84 -13.48
N PHE A 325 1.09 16.46 -12.58
CA PHE A 325 1.46 16.06 -11.23
C PHE A 325 2.42 14.85 -11.22
N ARG A 326 2.18 13.84 -12.08
CA ARG A 326 3.13 12.72 -12.18
C ARG A 326 4.49 13.12 -12.71
N MET A 327 4.57 14.06 -13.63
CA MET A 327 5.86 14.59 -14.11
C MET A 327 6.62 15.27 -12.96
N GLU A 328 5.96 16.06 -12.12
CA GLU A 328 6.55 16.69 -10.93
C GLU A 328 7.05 15.62 -9.94
N TYR A 329 6.27 14.55 -9.72
CA TYR A 329 6.69 13.43 -8.86
C TYR A 329 7.91 12.70 -9.41
N TRP A 330 7.94 12.43 -10.71
CA TRP A 330 9.05 11.73 -11.36
C TRP A 330 10.32 12.57 -11.44
N GLU A 331 10.19 13.88 -11.64
CA GLU A 331 11.31 14.82 -11.59
C GLU A 331 11.94 14.82 -10.18
N SER A 332 11.13 15.06 -9.16
CA SER A 332 11.58 15.04 -7.76
C SER A 332 12.18 13.70 -7.36
N SER A 333 11.53 12.59 -7.74
CA SER A 333 12.02 11.23 -7.45
C SER A 333 13.33 10.93 -8.18
N SER A 334 13.50 11.44 -9.40
CA SER A 334 14.74 11.26 -10.16
C SER A 334 15.90 12.04 -9.55
N ALA A 335 15.65 13.26 -9.07
CA ALA A 335 16.62 14.04 -8.33
C ALA A 335 17.04 13.34 -7.03
N MET A 336 16.07 12.85 -6.25
CA MET A 336 16.30 12.06 -5.04
C MET A 336 17.13 10.81 -5.34
N ALA A 337 16.79 10.06 -6.40
CA ALA A 337 17.53 8.87 -6.81
C ALA A 337 18.97 9.21 -7.24
N GLY A 338 19.21 10.37 -7.82
CA GLY A 338 20.56 10.85 -8.18
C GLY A 338 21.46 10.99 -6.94
N ASP A 339 20.93 11.58 -5.87
CA ASP A 339 21.66 11.77 -4.62
C ASP A 339 21.84 10.47 -3.81
N HIS A 340 20.95 9.48 -4.01
CA HIS A 340 20.93 8.21 -3.27
C HIS A 340 21.00 6.98 -4.19
N LEU A 341 21.83 7.03 -5.25
CA LEU A 341 21.82 6.07 -6.35
C LEU A 341 22.09 4.60 -5.92
N TRP A 342 22.96 4.38 -4.94
CA TRP A 342 23.45 3.03 -4.61
C TRP A 342 22.60 2.29 -3.59
N THR A 343 22.12 2.98 -2.57
CA THR A 343 21.36 2.38 -1.46
C THR A 343 19.90 2.80 -1.44
N GLY A 344 19.51 3.83 -2.20
CA GLY A 344 18.26 4.51 -2.00
C GLY A 344 18.20 5.24 -0.65
N VAL A 345 17.04 5.75 -0.31
CA VAL A 345 16.75 6.41 0.98
C VAL A 345 16.24 5.43 2.05
N GLY A 346 16.13 4.16 1.71
CA GLY A 346 15.47 3.14 2.51
C GLY A 346 13.96 3.02 2.18
N PRO A 347 13.42 1.79 2.12
CA PRO A 347 12.02 1.59 1.85
C PRO A 347 11.15 2.19 2.96
N GLY A 348 9.99 2.75 2.62
CA GLY A 348 9.13 3.47 3.55
C GLY A 348 9.52 4.92 3.84
N ASN A 349 10.77 5.33 3.55
CA ASN A 349 11.29 6.68 3.81
C ASN A 349 11.00 7.70 2.69
N PHE A 350 10.42 7.27 1.58
CA PHE A 350 10.22 8.13 0.40
C PHE A 350 9.55 9.46 0.75
N ARG A 351 8.46 9.43 1.53
CA ARG A 351 7.67 10.60 1.89
C ARG A 351 8.50 11.65 2.64
N ASP A 352 9.32 11.22 3.58
CA ASP A 352 10.11 12.11 4.44
C ASP A 352 11.27 12.78 3.68
N TYR A 353 11.81 12.08 2.67
CA TYR A 353 12.84 12.64 1.80
C TYR A 353 12.26 13.46 0.65
N TYR A 354 11.05 13.15 0.19
CA TYR A 354 10.42 13.76 -0.99
C TYR A 354 10.27 15.28 -0.86
N THR A 355 9.92 15.78 0.32
CA THR A 355 9.68 17.21 0.58
C THR A 355 10.90 18.07 0.27
N ARG A 356 12.11 17.52 0.40
CA ARG A 356 13.36 18.22 0.07
C ARG A 356 13.52 18.48 -1.44
N TYR A 357 13.03 17.59 -2.27
CA TYR A 357 13.16 17.64 -3.73
C TYR A 357 11.92 18.19 -4.42
N LYS A 358 10.84 18.40 -3.67
CA LYS A 358 9.56 18.85 -4.17
C LYS A 358 9.66 20.29 -4.68
N PRO A 359 9.25 20.57 -5.95
CA PRO A 359 9.16 21.94 -6.45
C PRO A 359 8.19 22.79 -5.62
N ALA A 360 8.47 24.08 -5.45
CA ALA A 360 7.59 25.00 -4.72
C ALA A 360 6.19 25.10 -5.35
N ALA A 361 6.09 24.95 -6.67
CA ALA A 361 4.82 24.95 -7.40
C ALA A 361 4.01 23.66 -7.27
N ALA A 362 4.60 22.56 -6.78
CA ALA A 362 3.89 21.29 -6.65
C ALA A 362 2.93 21.32 -5.45
N SER A 363 1.70 20.80 -5.65
CA SER A 363 0.67 20.84 -4.61
C SER A 363 0.81 19.70 -3.58
N GLU A 364 1.06 18.48 -4.04
CA GLU A 364 0.90 17.29 -3.22
C GLU A 364 2.22 16.80 -2.62
N SER A 365 2.14 16.28 -1.39
CA SER A 365 3.19 15.45 -0.78
C SER A 365 2.73 14.00 -0.84
N ILE A 366 3.48 13.17 -1.58
CA ILE A 366 3.13 11.80 -1.92
C ILE A 366 3.92 10.79 -1.09
N ALA A 367 3.33 9.61 -0.87
CA ALA A 367 3.98 8.50 -0.17
C ALA A 367 4.82 7.60 -1.08
N ASP A 368 4.58 7.65 -2.41
CA ASP A 368 5.32 6.90 -3.42
C ASP A 368 5.28 7.64 -4.78
N PRO A 369 6.23 7.41 -5.69
CA PRO A 369 6.33 8.11 -6.97
C PRO A 369 5.28 7.68 -8.01
N HIS A 370 4.37 6.79 -7.68
CA HIS A 370 3.41 6.18 -8.61
C HIS A 370 4.06 5.57 -9.87
N ASN A 371 5.26 5.04 -9.72
CA ASN A 371 6.03 4.35 -10.74
C ASN A 371 6.95 3.33 -10.07
N TRP A 372 6.71 2.02 -10.34
CA TRP A 372 7.43 0.96 -9.65
C TRP A 372 8.96 1.00 -9.83
N MET A 373 9.47 1.46 -10.98
CA MET A 373 10.91 1.58 -11.20
C MET A 373 11.51 2.68 -10.33
N LEU A 374 10.85 3.84 -10.27
CA LEU A 374 11.26 4.93 -9.40
C LEU A 374 11.08 4.57 -7.92
N GLU A 375 9.99 3.87 -7.55
CA GLU A 375 9.75 3.39 -6.19
C GLU A 375 10.90 2.47 -5.72
N VAL A 376 11.30 1.49 -6.55
CA VAL A 376 12.42 0.60 -6.23
C VAL A 376 13.76 1.35 -6.23
N LEU A 377 13.98 2.23 -7.20
CA LEU A 377 15.23 3.00 -7.33
C LEU A 377 15.43 3.95 -6.13
N THR A 378 14.41 4.71 -5.77
CA THR A 378 14.49 5.63 -4.62
C THR A 378 14.58 4.91 -3.30
N SER A 379 13.89 3.77 -3.14
CA SER A 379 13.87 3.01 -1.88
C SER A 379 15.13 2.17 -1.67
N PHE A 380 15.62 1.51 -2.72
CA PHE A 380 16.66 0.47 -2.59
C PHE A 380 17.91 0.72 -3.45
N GLY A 381 17.88 1.73 -4.32
CA GLY A 381 18.97 2.06 -5.23
C GLY A 381 19.03 1.21 -6.51
N LEU A 382 19.96 1.58 -7.37
CA LEU A 382 20.15 1.00 -8.70
C LEU A 382 20.48 -0.50 -8.70
N PRO A 383 21.32 -1.04 -7.78
CA PRO A 383 21.62 -2.47 -7.77
C PRO A 383 20.37 -3.34 -7.63
N VAL A 384 19.46 -2.97 -6.71
CA VAL A 384 18.21 -3.71 -6.49
C VAL A 384 17.25 -3.57 -7.66
N LEU A 385 17.15 -2.39 -8.27
CA LEU A 385 16.34 -2.19 -9.48
C LEU A 385 16.83 -3.10 -10.62
N LEU A 386 18.14 -3.17 -10.86
CA LEU A 386 18.71 -4.03 -11.91
C LEU A 386 18.48 -5.52 -11.63
N LEU A 387 18.63 -5.95 -10.38
CA LEU A 387 18.33 -7.32 -9.97
C LEU A 387 16.86 -7.66 -10.16
N LEU A 388 15.95 -6.79 -9.77
CA LEU A 388 14.51 -7.01 -9.94
C LEU A 388 14.10 -7.03 -11.41
N CYS A 389 14.66 -6.14 -12.24
CA CYS A 389 14.50 -6.19 -13.70
C CYS A 389 15.02 -7.51 -14.28
N ALA A 390 16.15 -8.03 -13.78
CA ALA A 390 16.69 -9.32 -14.20
C ALA A 390 15.78 -10.49 -13.79
N VAL A 391 15.18 -10.47 -12.59
CA VAL A 391 14.15 -11.45 -12.16
C VAL A 391 13.00 -11.48 -13.15
N ILE A 392 12.41 -10.32 -13.45
CA ILE A 392 11.27 -10.19 -14.36
C ILE A 392 11.66 -10.64 -15.77
N ALA A 393 12.78 -10.16 -16.31
CA ALA A 393 13.25 -10.51 -17.65
C ALA A 393 13.54 -12.02 -17.79
N LEU A 394 14.16 -12.62 -16.78
CA LEU A 394 14.44 -14.06 -16.75
C LEU A 394 13.16 -14.88 -16.71
N ALA A 395 12.19 -14.48 -15.88
CA ALA A 395 10.88 -15.15 -15.78
C ALA A 395 10.09 -15.04 -17.08
N VAL A 396 10.03 -13.85 -17.68
CA VAL A 396 9.38 -13.63 -19.00
C VAL A 396 10.06 -14.47 -20.09
N ARG A 397 11.40 -14.44 -20.14
CA ARG A 397 12.16 -15.23 -21.13
C ARG A 397 11.90 -16.75 -20.98
N GLN A 398 11.83 -17.28 -19.75
CA GLN A 398 11.50 -18.68 -19.53
C GLN A 398 10.06 -18.99 -19.96
N SER A 399 9.12 -18.09 -19.67
CA SER A 399 7.72 -18.21 -20.09
C SER A 399 7.55 -18.17 -21.62
N LEU A 400 8.38 -17.45 -22.35
CA LEU A 400 8.32 -17.37 -23.83
C LEU A 400 8.93 -18.60 -24.53
N LYS A 401 9.98 -19.22 -23.96
CA LYS A 401 10.75 -20.29 -24.59
C LYS A 401 10.11 -21.68 -24.51
N ALA A 402 9.12 -21.89 -23.67
CA ALA A 402 8.55 -23.20 -23.48
C ALA A 402 7.62 -23.58 -24.64
N ASP A 403 8.06 -24.58 -25.42
CA ASP A 403 7.27 -25.20 -26.46
C ASP A 403 6.41 -26.34 -25.87
N GLY A 404 5.12 -26.28 -26.12
CA GLY A 404 4.23 -27.46 -25.95
C GLY A 404 3.13 -27.33 -24.92
N VAL A 405 1.99 -27.85 -25.35
CA VAL A 405 0.80 -28.15 -24.55
C VAL A 405 1.22 -29.11 -23.43
N THR A 406 0.98 -28.75 -22.21
CA THR A 406 1.01 -29.68 -21.07
C THR A 406 -0.05 -30.75 -21.34
N GLN A 407 0.37 -31.93 -21.84
CA GLN A 407 -0.49 -33.10 -21.74
C GLN A 407 -0.80 -33.31 -20.26
N GLU A 408 -2.07 -33.31 -19.91
CA GLU A 408 -2.63 -33.81 -18.64
C GLU A 408 -2.29 -35.30 -18.47
N ASN A 409 -1.00 -35.63 -18.28
CA ASN A 409 -0.60 -36.91 -17.76
C ASN A 409 -0.73 -36.83 -16.24
N GLU A 410 -1.79 -37.02 -15.86
CA GLU A 410 -2.57 -37.59 -14.80
C GLU A 410 -1.81 -38.35 -13.73
N GLU A 411 -1.64 -37.69 -12.64
CA GLU A 411 -1.86 -38.33 -11.35
C GLU A 411 -3.25 -37.91 -10.81
N ARG A 412 -4.29 -38.37 -11.45
CA ARG A 412 -5.69 -38.01 -11.17
C ARG A 412 -6.13 -38.29 -9.72
N MET A 413 -5.46 -39.20 -9.03
CA MET A 413 -5.77 -39.59 -7.65
C MET A 413 -5.08 -38.79 -6.54
N ARG A 414 -4.13 -37.92 -6.87
CA ARG A 414 -3.31 -37.20 -5.86
C ARG A 414 -3.40 -35.68 -5.92
N ARG A 415 -4.31 -35.12 -6.69
CA ARG A 415 -4.48 -33.67 -6.78
C ARG A 415 -5.53 -33.18 -5.79
N LEU A 416 -5.39 -31.91 -5.37
CA LEU A 416 -6.40 -31.19 -4.61
C LEU A 416 -7.70 -31.12 -5.42
N SER A 417 -8.84 -31.39 -4.79
CA SER A 417 -10.13 -31.26 -5.45
C SER A 417 -10.54 -29.82 -5.63
N ASP A 418 -11.33 -29.53 -6.65
CA ASP A 418 -11.83 -28.17 -6.92
C ASP A 418 -12.57 -27.60 -5.71
N ASN A 419 -13.39 -28.39 -5.02
CA ASN A 419 -14.11 -27.97 -3.81
C ASN A 419 -13.18 -27.58 -2.66
N GLN A 420 -12.02 -28.27 -2.49
CA GLN A 420 -11.03 -27.89 -1.49
C GLN A 420 -10.35 -26.57 -1.85
N VAL A 421 -10.11 -26.31 -3.14
CA VAL A 421 -9.57 -25.03 -3.62
C VAL A 421 -10.56 -23.90 -3.34
N TYR A 422 -11.85 -24.11 -3.66
CA TYR A 422 -12.91 -23.11 -3.43
C TYR A 422 -13.12 -22.83 -1.94
N LEU A 423 -13.14 -23.89 -1.13
CA LEU A 423 -13.21 -23.74 0.33
C LEU A 423 -12.02 -22.94 0.89
N ALA A 424 -10.81 -23.26 0.43
CA ALA A 424 -9.61 -22.52 0.84
C ALA A 424 -9.68 -21.05 0.45
N GLY A 425 -10.14 -20.73 -0.77
CA GLY A 425 -10.37 -19.36 -1.22
C GLY A 425 -11.40 -18.61 -0.36
N GLY A 426 -12.55 -19.24 -0.10
CA GLY A 426 -13.59 -18.68 0.77
C GLY A 426 -13.11 -18.45 2.20
N LEU A 427 -12.37 -19.41 2.77
CA LEU A 427 -11.73 -19.25 4.09
C LEU A 427 -10.70 -18.10 4.09
N GLY A 428 -9.96 -17.91 3.00
CA GLY A 428 -9.05 -16.79 2.82
C GLY A 428 -9.76 -15.43 2.84
N CYS A 429 -10.91 -15.32 2.15
CA CYS A 429 -11.73 -14.11 2.22
C CYS A 429 -12.21 -13.83 3.65
N VAL A 430 -12.72 -14.86 4.36
CA VAL A 430 -13.14 -14.73 5.76
C VAL A 430 -11.97 -14.32 6.65
N LEU A 431 -10.80 -14.96 6.48
CA LEU A 431 -9.60 -14.66 7.25
C LEU A 431 -9.14 -13.21 7.04
N GLY A 432 -9.08 -12.75 5.78
CA GLY A 432 -8.70 -11.37 5.47
C GLY A 432 -9.63 -10.36 6.13
N LEU A 433 -10.93 -10.54 5.98
CA LEU A 433 -11.93 -9.68 6.58
C LEU A 433 -11.93 -9.76 8.12
N ALA A 434 -11.72 -10.95 8.71
CA ALA A 434 -11.67 -11.13 10.15
C ALA A 434 -10.43 -10.46 10.77
N VAL A 435 -9.27 -10.57 10.14
CA VAL A 435 -8.04 -9.91 10.62
C VAL A 435 -8.19 -8.39 10.53
N ASP A 436 -8.79 -7.84 9.46
CA ASP A 436 -9.08 -6.41 9.38
C ASP A 436 -9.98 -5.94 10.52
N GLN A 437 -11.07 -6.68 10.78
CA GLN A 437 -12.01 -6.32 11.86
C GLN A 437 -11.38 -6.39 13.25
N LEU A 438 -10.51 -7.37 13.49
CA LEU A 438 -9.88 -7.56 14.80
C LEU A 438 -8.73 -6.57 15.06
N SER A 439 -8.04 -6.14 13.98
CA SER A 439 -6.83 -5.33 14.11
C SER A 439 -7.06 -3.86 13.78
N TYR A 440 -7.86 -3.55 12.77
CA TYR A 440 -7.92 -2.21 12.19
C TYR A 440 -9.34 -1.66 12.03
N ALA A 441 -10.34 -2.54 11.84
CA ALA A 441 -11.75 -2.20 11.62
C ALA A 441 -12.01 -1.18 10.49
N PHE A 442 -11.17 -1.19 9.45
CA PHE A 442 -11.31 -0.28 8.30
C PHE A 442 -12.43 -0.69 7.34
N ILE A 443 -12.68 -1.99 7.22
CA ILE A 443 -13.66 -2.53 6.30
C ILE A 443 -15.01 -2.65 7.02
N PRO A 444 -16.08 -2.00 6.52
CA PRO A 444 -17.40 -2.14 7.13
C PRO A 444 -17.90 -3.60 7.13
N LEU A 445 -18.53 -4.03 8.23
CA LEU A 445 -19.11 -5.37 8.36
C LEU A 445 -20.08 -5.72 7.21
N SER A 446 -20.72 -4.73 6.60
CA SER A 446 -21.59 -4.91 5.42
C SER A 446 -20.88 -5.57 4.24
N VAL A 447 -19.56 -5.41 4.13
CA VAL A 447 -18.73 -6.06 3.09
C VAL A 447 -18.78 -7.58 3.21
N PHE A 448 -18.85 -8.15 4.41
CA PHE A 448 -18.99 -9.60 4.60
C PHE A 448 -20.26 -10.15 3.95
N TYR A 449 -21.37 -9.44 4.11
CA TYR A 449 -22.67 -9.86 3.59
C TYR A 449 -22.76 -9.81 2.06
N VAL A 450 -21.89 -9.05 1.41
CA VAL A 450 -21.83 -8.95 -0.05
C VAL A 450 -20.71 -9.81 -0.61
N ALA A 451 -19.51 -9.77 -0.02
CA ALA A 451 -18.34 -10.45 -0.54
C ALA A 451 -18.51 -11.97 -0.64
N LEU A 452 -18.97 -12.61 0.44
CA LEU A 452 -19.04 -14.07 0.50
C LEU A 452 -20.13 -14.67 -0.41
N PRO A 453 -21.37 -14.15 -0.46
CA PRO A 453 -22.35 -14.62 -1.43
C PRO A 453 -21.92 -14.38 -2.88
N CYS A 454 -21.33 -13.21 -3.21
CA CYS A 454 -20.80 -12.94 -4.53
C CYS A 454 -19.69 -13.92 -4.89
N PHE A 455 -18.75 -14.18 -3.99
CA PHE A 455 -17.70 -15.18 -4.18
C PHE A 455 -18.29 -16.56 -4.53
N ALA A 456 -19.27 -17.03 -3.74
CA ALA A 456 -19.90 -18.33 -3.97
C ALA A 456 -20.62 -18.40 -5.33
N VAL A 457 -21.35 -17.35 -5.71
CA VAL A 457 -22.03 -17.26 -7.02
C VAL A 457 -21.02 -17.28 -8.16
N VAL A 458 -19.92 -16.51 -8.06
CA VAL A 458 -18.90 -16.47 -9.11
C VAL A 458 -18.21 -17.83 -9.25
N ILE A 459 -17.86 -18.49 -8.14
CA ILE A 459 -17.32 -19.85 -8.19
C ILE A 459 -18.30 -20.79 -8.89
N PHE A 460 -19.59 -20.75 -8.56
CA PHE A 460 -20.62 -21.55 -9.24
C PHE A 460 -20.66 -21.27 -10.75
N LEU A 461 -20.55 -20.02 -11.17
CA LEU A 461 -20.54 -19.65 -12.59
C LEU A 461 -19.28 -20.16 -13.32
N LEU A 462 -18.14 -20.25 -12.63
CA LEU A 462 -16.84 -20.65 -13.19
C LEU A 462 -16.57 -22.16 -13.14
N GLN A 463 -17.39 -22.97 -12.46
CA GLN A 463 -17.16 -24.41 -12.28
C GLN A 463 -16.94 -25.16 -13.62
N ASP A 464 -17.76 -24.88 -14.64
CA ASP A 464 -17.62 -25.51 -15.95
C ASP A 464 -16.30 -25.11 -16.64
N TRP A 465 -15.88 -23.84 -16.48
CA TRP A 465 -14.61 -23.38 -17.00
C TRP A 465 -13.43 -24.05 -16.30
N VAL A 466 -13.47 -24.21 -14.99
CA VAL A 466 -12.44 -24.94 -14.24
C VAL A 466 -12.35 -26.40 -14.67
N ALA A 467 -13.48 -27.03 -14.88
CA ALA A 467 -13.55 -28.45 -15.25
C ALA A 467 -13.06 -28.73 -16.68
N ARG A 468 -13.45 -27.90 -17.66
CA ARG A 468 -13.28 -28.14 -19.08
C ARG A 468 -12.48 -27.11 -19.84
N GLY A 469 -12.25 -25.90 -19.22
CA GLY A 469 -11.55 -24.80 -19.84
C GLY A 469 -10.06 -25.02 -19.95
N GLN A 470 -9.42 -24.14 -20.68
CA GLN A 470 -7.96 -24.10 -20.83
C GLN A 470 -7.43 -22.80 -20.25
N LEU A 471 -6.37 -22.87 -19.45
CA LEU A 471 -5.61 -21.73 -18.97
C LEU A 471 -4.37 -21.59 -19.86
N ASN A 472 -4.46 -20.65 -20.81
CA ASN A 472 -3.37 -20.44 -21.75
C ASN A 472 -2.25 -19.61 -21.10
N ARG A 473 -1.03 -20.11 -21.17
CA ARG A 473 0.18 -19.42 -20.68
C ARG A 473 0.35 -18.01 -21.28
N GLN A 474 0.00 -17.85 -22.56
CA GLN A 474 0.11 -16.55 -23.23
C GLN A 474 -0.86 -15.52 -22.60
N HIS A 475 -2.07 -15.96 -22.19
CA HIS A 475 -3.02 -15.09 -21.49
C HIS A 475 -2.48 -14.66 -20.12
N LEU A 476 -1.89 -15.59 -19.37
CA LEU A 476 -1.25 -15.29 -18.09
C LEU A 476 -0.11 -14.28 -18.25
N LEU A 477 0.71 -14.45 -19.28
CA LEU A 477 1.81 -13.53 -19.55
C LEU A 477 1.30 -12.14 -19.97
N ILE A 478 0.27 -12.05 -20.80
CA ILE A 478 -0.34 -10.77 -21.19
C ILE A 478 -0.99 -10.09 -19.97
N ALA A 479 -1.67 -10.83 -19.10
CA ALA A 479 -2.21 -10.30 -17.85
C ALA A 479 -1.12 -9.81 -16.91
N PHE A 480 0.01 -10.53 -16.81
CA PHE A 480 1.18 -10.07 -16.06
C PHE A 480 1.78 -8.79 -16.66
N ILE A 481 1.88 -8.69 -17.99
CA ILE A 481 2.33 -7.47 -18.68
C ILE A 481 1.36 -6.31 -18.38
N CYS A 482 0.05 -6.55 -18.35
CA CYS A 482 -0.95 -5.56 -17.97
C CYS A 482 -0.67 -5.02 -16.55
N TRP A 483 -0.44 -5.91 -15.61
CA TRP A 483 -0.07 -5.54 -14.24
C TRP A 483 1.21 -4.67 -14.23
N LEU A 484 2.27 -5.12 -14.92
CA LEU A 484 3.57 -4.41 -14.95
C LEU A 484 3.47 -3.02 -15.60
N VAL A 485 2.72 -2.91 -16.71
CA VAL A 485 2.49 -1.63 -17.42
C VAL A 485 1.69 -0.68 -16.53
N ASN A 486 0.66 -1.16 -15.82
CA ASN A 486 -0.09 -0.31 -14.89
C ASN A 486 0.79 0.24 -13.78
N LEU A 487 1.69 -0.58 -13.23
CA LEU A 487 2.61 -0.16 -12.17
C LEU A 487 3.62 0.91 -12.61
N CYS A 488 3.89 1.06 -13.91
CA CYS A 488 4.73 2.15 -14.42
C CYS A 488 4.11 3.54 -14.22
N VAL A 489 2.80 3.62 -13.95
CA VAL A 489 2.05 4.88 -13.84
C VAL A 489 1.24 4.98 -12.56
N ALA A 490 0.87 3.84 -11.96
CA ALA A 490 0.07 3.80 -10.74
C ALA A 490 0.88 3.47 -9.48
N GLY A 491 2.09 2.87 -9.61
CA GLY A 491 2.86 2.38 -8.47
C GLY A 491 2.23 1.14 -7.82
N GLY A 492 2.64 0.83 -6.60
CA GLY A 492 2.04 -0.22 -5.78
C GLY A 492 2.69 -1.60 -5.92
N ILE A 493 3.96 -1.69 -6.34
CA ILE A 493 4.70 -2.96 -6.36
C ILE A 493 4.93 -3.51 -4.95
N SER A 494 4.92 -2.65 -3.94
CA SER A 494 5.04 -3.00 -2.52
C SER A 494 3.69 -3.31 -1.86
N TYR A 495 2.55 -3.02 -2.51
CA TYR A 495 1.21 -3.21 -1.92
C TYR A 495 0.76 -4.67 -2.04
N PRO A 496 0.50 -5.38 -0.91
CA PRO A 496 0.27 -6.83 -0.93
C PRO A 496 -0.81 -7.30 -1.90
N GLY A 497 -1.99 -6.67 -1.89
CA GLY A 497 -3.11 -7.05 -2.75
C GLY A 497 -2.79 -6.90 -4.25
N VAL A 498 -2.05 -5.87 -4.63
CA VAL A 498 -1.62 -5.62 -6.01
C VAL A 498 -0.44 -6.53 -6.37
N ALA A 499 0.57 -6.59 -5.51
CA ALA A 499 1.82 -7.31 -5.76
C ALA A 499 1.62 -8.82 -5.91
N PHE A 500 0.87 -9.46 -4.99
CA PHE A 500 0.63 -10.91 -5.06
C PHE A 500 -0.15 -11.33 -6.30
N SER A 501 -0.98 -10.46 -6.87
CA SER A 501 -1.63 -10.72 -8.17
C SER A 501 -0.58 -10.91 -9.28
N GLY A 502 0.41 -10.04 -9.37
CA GLY A 502 1.50 -10.15 -10.34
C GLY A 502 2.38 -11.38 -10.10
N TRP A 503 2.80 -11.61 -8.86
CA TRP A 503 3.62 -12.77 -8.50
C TRP A 503 2.89 -14.10 -8.74
N LEU A 504 1.57 -14.15 -8.50
CA LEU A 504 0.76 -15.33 -8.77
C LEU A 504 0.65 -15.60 -10.28
N LEU A 505 0.32 -14.59 -11.08
CA LEU A 505 0.24 -14.72 -12.54
C LEU A 505 1.57 -15.20 -13.13
N LEU A 506 2.69 -14.61 -12.71
CA LEU A 506 4.01 -14.97 -13.15
C LEU A 506 4.41 -16.38 -12.69
N GLY A 507 4.10 -16.74 -11.45
CA GLY A 507 4.39 -18.06 -10.87
C GLY A 507 3.64 -19.19 -11.59
N ILE A 508 2.33 -19.03 -11.82
CA ILE A 508 1.53 -19.99 -12.60
C ILE A 508 2.05 -20.06 -14.05
N CYS A 509 2.42 -18.93 -14.64
CA CYS A 509 2.99 -18.88 -15.99
C CYS A 509 4.28 -19.70 -16.10
N LEU A 510 5.19 -19.57 -15.12
CA LEU A 510 6.45 -20.33 -15.06
C LEU A 510 6.21 -21.84 -14.88
N VAL A 511 5.30 -22.23 -13.99
CA VAL A 511 4.93 -23.64 -13.78
C VAL A 511 4.32 -24.24 -15.04
N SER A 512 3.45 -23.49 -15.73
CA SER A 512 2.85 -23.94 -16.99
C SER A 512 3.85 -23.97 -18.15
N ALA A 513 5.02 -23.35 -18.02
CA ALA A 513 6.07 -23.32 -19.03
C ALA A 513 7.01 -24.52 -18.99
N GLN A 514 7.04 -25.28 -17.90
CA GLN A 514 7.96 -26.43 -17.77
C GLN A 514 7.34 -27.66 -18.46
N PRO A 515 7.98 -28.21 -19.51
CA PRO A 515 7.54 -29.47 -20.08
C PRO A 515 7.76 -30.58 -19.05
N ALA A 516 6.80 -31.52 -18.96
CA ALA A 516 6.86 -32.69 -18.06
C ALA A 516 8.14 -33.58 -18.22
N ARG A 517 8.99 -33.28 -19.18
CA ARG A 517 10.17 -34.05 -19.58
C ARG A 517 11.52 -33.58 -19.05
N ARG A 518 11.66 -32.41 -18.44
CA ARG A 518 12.96 -32.04 -17.84
C ARG A 518 13.03 -32.56 -16.41
N GLU A 519 13.35 -33.88 -16.25
CA GLU A 519 13.73 -34.44 -14.96
C GLU A 519 14.88 -33.67 -14.28
N ALA A 520 15.71 -32.98 -15.07
CA ALA A 520 16.83 -32.19 -14.59
C ALA A 520 16.41 -30.94 -13.74
N ASP A 521 15.20 -30.43 -13.91
CA ASP A 521 14.72 -29.28 -13.13
C ASP A 521 14.09 -29.69 -11.78
N HIS A 522 13.93 -31.00 -11.54
CA HIS A 522 13.39 -31.57 -10.31
C HIS A 522 14.50 -32.22 -9.48
N LEU A 523 15.05 -31.49 -8.54
CA LEU A 523 16.15 -31.95 -7.70
C LEU A 523 15.64 -32.69 -6.45
N GLN A 524 16.19 -33.85 -6.16
CA GLN A 524 16.15 -34.37 -4.80
C GLN A 524 17.20 -33.63 -3.98
N LEU A 525 16.76 -32.72 -3.13
CA LEU A 525 17.67 -31.99 -2.26
C LEU A 525 18.39 -32.96 -1.31
N PRO A 526 19.72 -32.91 -1.17
CA PRO A 526 20.44 -33.68 -0.17
C PRO A 526 19.99 -33.31 1.24
N ARG A 527 20.17 -34.20 2.21
CA ARG A 527 19.71 -34.00 3.59
C ARG A 527 20.24 -32.72 4.20
N SER A 528 21.47 -32.34 3.93
CA SER A 528 22.10 -31.11 4.42
C SER A 528 21.33 -29.84 3.92
N GLN A 529 21.04 -29.79 2.63
CA GLN A 529 20.33 -28.63 2.04
C GLN A 529 18.91 -28.51 2.57
N ARG A 530 18.19 -29.61 2.84
CA ARG A 530 16.88 -29.60 3.47
C ARG A 530 16.93 -29.06 4.89
N TRP A 531 17.95 -29.45 5.67
CA TRP A 531 18.18 -28.91 7.01
C TRP A 531 18.54 -27.42 6.95
N SER A 532 19.43 -27.01 6.03
CA SER A 532 19.76 -25.60 5.84
C SER A 532 18.52 -24.77 5.49
N MET A 533 17.67 -25.27 4.59
CA MET A 533 16.38 -24.62 4.25
C MET A 533 15.47 -24.54 5.48
N GLY A 534 15.35 -25.61 6.27
CA GLY A 534 14.58 -25.63 7.50
C GLY A 534 15.06 -24.60 8.53
N LEU A 535 16.38 -24.50 8.71
CA LEU A 535 17.00 -23.52 9.61
C LEU A 535 16.78 -22.08 9.12
N ILE A 536 16.96 -21.81 7.82
CA ILE A 536 16.73 -20.48 7.23
C ILE A 536 15.26 -20.08 7.41
N MET A 537 14.34 -20.94 7.03
CA MET A 537 12.90 -20.62 7.15
C MET A 537 12.47 -20.49 8.60
N GLY A 538 12.98 -21.33 9.50
CA GLY A 538 12.75 -21.20 10.94
C GLY A 538 13.28 -19.88 11.49
N GLY A 539 14.51 -19.50 11.10
CA GLY A 539 15.11 -18.22 11.45
C GLY A 539 14.30 -17.03 10.94
N LEU A 540 13.84 -17.07 9.69
CA LEU A 540 12.98 -16.03 9.12
C LEU A 540 11.62 -15.95 9.87
N THR A 541 11.03 -17.10 10.25
CA THR A 541 9.78 -17.10 11.02
C THR A 541 9.96 -16.50 12.41
N LEU A 542 11.04 -16.88 13.11
CA LEU A 542 11.36 -16.24 14.40
C LEU A 542 11.66 -14.75 14.21
N GLY A 543 12.42 -14.40 13.16
CA GLY A 543 12.73 -13.02 12.83
C GLY A 543 11.46 -12.19 12.61
N VAL A 544 10.53 -12.63 11.76
CA VAL A 544 9.29 -11.89 11.49
C VAL A 544 8.40 -11.78 12.74
N ILE A 545 8.37 -12.80 13.60
CA ILE A 545 7.63 -12.75 14.86
C ILE A 545 8.21 -11.67 15.79
N PHE A 546 9.53 -11.71 16.05
CA PHE A 546 10.14 -10.89 17.08
C PHE A 546 10.60 -9.50 16.62
N THR A 547 10.81 -9.30 15.32
CA THR A 547 11.27 -8.01 14.79
C THR A 547 10.22 -7.29 13.94
N PHE A 548 9.06 -7.89 13.68
CA PHE A 548 7.98 -7.28 12.92
C PHE A 548 6.63 -7.43 13.61
N HIS A 549 6.08 -8.65 13.63
CA HIS A 549 4.69 -8.87 14.04
C HIS A 549 4.44 -8.50 15.50
N PHE A 550 5.20 -9.08 16.42
CA PHE A 550 4.99 -8.86 17.86
C PHE A 550 5.25 -7.41 18.30
N PRO A 551 6.37 -6.74 17.90
CA PRO A 551 6.61 -5.35 18.26
C PRO A 551 5.50 -4.42 17.77
N VAL A 552 5.13 -4.51 16.47
CA VAL A 552 4.10 -3.65 15.89
C VAL A 552 2.75 -3.83 16.57
N THR A 553 2.28 -5.07 16.70
CA THR A 553 0.94 -5.34 17.26
C THR A 553 0.87 -5.03 18.75
N SER A 554 1.94 -5.27 19.50
CA SER A 554 2.00 -4.95 20.93
C SER A 554 2.05 -3.45 21.17
N ALA A 555 2.90 -2.70 20.42
CA ALA A 555 2.98 -1.26 20.55
C ALA A 555 1.63 -0.59 20.18
N GLU A 556 1.00 -1.02 19.09
CA GLU A 556 -0.31 -0.52 18.65
C GLU A 556 -1.39 -0.76 19.71
N HIS A 557 -1.44 -1.97 20.27
CA HIS A 557 -2.36 -2.32 21.35
C HIS A 557 -2.22 -1.35 22.54
N HIS A 558 -1.00 -1.10 23.00
CA HIS A 558 -0.74 -0.20 24.11
C HIS A 558 -1.06 1.25 23.77
N THR A 559 -0.77 1.71 22.56
CA THR A 559 -1.12 3.08 22.12
C THR A 559 -2.63 3.31 22.08
N ILE A 560 -3.42 2.34 21.63
CA ILE A 560 -4.89 2.39 21.65
C ILE A 560 -5.40 2.49 23.09
N HIS A 561 -4.87 1.68 24.01
CA HIS A 561 -5.24 1.74 25.42
C HIS A 561 -4.84 3.05 26.09
N ALA A 562 -3.66 3.58 25.79
CA ALA A 562 -3.25 4.89 26.28
C ALA A 562 -4.22 5.99 25.81
N SER A 563 -4.57 6.02 24.54
CA SER A 563 -5.55 6.96 23.98
C SER A 563 -6.92 6.85 24.64
N TYR A 564 -7.36 5.61 24.95
CA TYR A 564 -8.62 5.38 25.69
C TYR A 564 -8.56 5.99 27.10
N HIS A 565 -7.46 5.81 27.84
CA HIS A 565 -7.29 6.38 29.17
C HIS A 565 -7.18 7.90 29.14
N LEU A 566 -6.47 8.48 28.16
CA LEU A 566 -6.37 9.94 27.98
C LEU A 566 -7.73 10.59 27.76
N ARG A 567 -8.60 9.98 26.95
CA ARG A 567 -9.98 10.46 26.76
C ARG A 567 -10.81 10.46 28.05
N GLN A 568 -10.46 9.61 29.02
CA GLN A 568 -11.11 9.55 30.33
C GLN A 568 -10.38 10.40 31.39
N ASN A 569 -9.38 11.20 30.99
CA ASN A 569 -8.52 11.98 31.87
C ASN A 569 -7.80 11.15 32.95
N ARG A 570 -7.44 9.91 32.61
CA ARG A 570 -6.70 8.97 33.46
C ARG A 570 -5.24 8.96 33.08
N ILE A 571 -4.47 9.88 33.65
CA ILE A 571 -3.08 10.15 33.21
C ILE A 571 -2.13 8.99 33.55
N GLU A 572 -2.15 8.45 34.78
CA GLU A 572 -1.19 7.39 35.16
C GLU A 572 -1.37 6.09 34.37
N PRO A 573 -2.57 5.54 34.16
CA PRO A 573 -2.73 4.39 33.27
C PRO A 573 -2.30 4.67 31.82
N ALA A 574 -2.53 5.89 31.32
CA ALA A 574 -2.08 6.28 29.99
C ALA A 574 -0.54 6.29 29.91
N ARG A 575 0.14 6.83 30.93
CA ARG A 575 1.61 6.85 31.04
C ARG A 575 2.20 5.45 31.01
N GLU A 576 1.62 4.52 31.81
CA GLU A 576 2.05 3.12 31.83
C GLU A 576 1.94 2.46 30.47
N HIS A 577 0.81 2.66 29.78
CA HIS A 577 0.63 2.11 28.43
C HIS A 577 1.54 2.73 27.40
N LEU A 578 1.81 4.03 27.43
CA LEU A 578 2.76 4.68 26.52
C LEU A 578 4.19 4.15 26.73
N GLN A 579 4.60 3.94 28.00
CA GLN A 579 5.89 3.32 28.28
C GLN A 579 5.94 1.88 27.76
N GLN A 580 4.89 1.09 27.94
CA GLN A 580 4.79 -0.27 27.41
C GLN A 580 4.80 -0.31 25.87
N ALA A 581 4.23 0.71 25.20
CA ALA A 581 4.31 0.85 23.75
C ALA A 581 5.76 1.06 23.27
N ILE A 582 6.51 1.92 23.95
CA ILE A 582 7.94 2.16 23.68
C ILE A 582 8.76 0.88 23.94
N ASP A 583 8.51 0.20 25.06
CA ASP A 583 9.24 -1.03 25.42
C ASP A 583 8.96 -2.17 24.42
N ALA A 584 7.74 -2.22 23.86
CA ALA A 584 7.34 -3.21 22.86
C ALA A 584 8.01 -2.95 21.50
N ASP A 585 8.11 -1.70 21.07
CA ASP A 585 8.76 -1.31 19.80
C ASP A 585 9.63 -0.06 19.96
N PRO A 586 10.87 -0.23 20.47
CA PRO A 586 11.78 0.89 20.73
C PRO A 586 12.31 1.59 19.46
N TYR A 587 12.03 1.03 18.27
CA TYR A 587 12.42 1.62 16.99
C TYR A 587 11.30 2.45 16.34
N LYS A 588 10.09 2.47 16.92
CA LYS A 588 8.96 3.25 16.40
C LYS A 588 8.92 4.63 17.09
N ALA A 589 9.08 5.69 16.30
CA ALA A 589 9.06 7.07 16.83
C ALA A 589 7.71 7.46 17.45
N ASP A 590 6.59 6.91 16.95
CA ASP A 590 5.23 7.27 17.37
C ASP A 590 5.00 7.10 18.88
N GLY A 591 5.51 6.01 19.48
CA GLY A 591 5.39 5.79 20.93
C GLY A 591 6.00 6.93 21.75
N TYR A 592 7.16 7.42 21.33
CA TYR A 592 7.84 8.54 21.95
C TYR A 592 7.10 9.86 21.71
N ILE A 593 6.58 10.08 20.50
CA ILE A 593 5.80 11.27 20.12
C ILE A 593 4.51 11.35 20.96
N GLU A 594 3.77 10.26 21.05
CA GLU A 594 2.52 10.22 21.83
C GLU A 594 2.78 10.43 23.33
N TYR A 595 3.87 9.89 23.85
CA TYR A 595 4.24 10.12 25.24
C TYR A 595 4.68 11.57 25.46
N ALA A 596 5.47 12.14 24.56
CA ALA A 596 5.84 13.56 24.60
C ALA A 596 4.60 14.47 24.51
N ASN A 597 3.64 14.16 23.64
CA ASN A 597 2.35 14.87 23.55
C ASN A 597 1.59 14.87 24.88
N MET A 598 1.51 13.71 25.54
CA MET A 598 0.87 13.63 26.85
C MET A 598 1.59 14.50 27.89
N LEU A 599 2.93 14.47 27.95
CA LEU A 599 3.68 15.32 28.88
C LEU A 599 3.56 16.80 28.55
N PHE A 600 3.55 17.16 27.27
CA PHE A 600 3.29 18.52 26.82
C PHE A 600 1.93 19.04 27.32
N MET A 601 0.89 18.18 27.31
CA MET A 601 -0.41 18.54 27.89
C MET A 601 -0.31 18.90 29.38
N LEU A 602 0.47 18.16 30.16
CA LEU A 602 0.70 18.46 31.57
C LEU A 602 1.49 19.77 31.74
N LEU A 603 2.58 19.92 30.98
CA LEU A 603 3.42 21.13 30.97
C LEU A 603 2.66 22.37 30.54
N SER A 604 1.64 22.23 29.69
CA SER A 604 0.76 23.34 29.30
C SER A 604 -0.07 23.88 30.47
N ASN A 605 -0.24 23.16 31.57
CA ASN A 605 -0.93 23.59 32.78
C ASN A 605 0.05 24.13 33.83
N GLU A 606 1.12 23.41 34.10
CA GLU A 606 2.12 23.75 35.09
C GLU A 606 3.52 23.32 34.62
N LEU A 607 4.51 24.22 34.76
CA LEU A 607 5.91 23.95 34.41
C LEU A 607 6.60 23.19 35.55
N ASP A 608 6.59 21.86 35.45
CA ASP A 608 7.38 21.01 36.36
C ASP A 608 8.70 20.61 35.69
N VAL A 609 9.80 20.80 36.41
CA VAL A 609 11.16 20.55 35.89
C VAL A 609 11.39 19.10 35.53
N SER A 610 10.88 18.16 36.35
CA SER A 610 11.04 16.73 36.13
C SER A 610 10.29 16.29 34.85
N THR A 611 9.05 16.76 34.69
CA THR A 611 8.21 16.50 33.51
C THR A 611 8.83 17.12 32.26
N LEU A 612 9.44 18.30 32.38
CA LEU A 612 10.11 18.98 31.25
C LEU A 612 11.34 18.20 30.77
N GLU A 613 12.18 17.72 31.70
CA GLU A 613 13.35 16.92 31.33
C GLU A 613 12.96 15.57 30.66
N GLN A 614 11.91 14.92 31.18
CA GLN A 614 11.37 13.71 30.56
C GLN A 614 10.82 14.00 29.15
N TYR A 615 10.07 15.10 28.98
CA TYR A 615 9.57 15.55 27.68
C TYR A 615 10.73 15.76 26.69
N LYS A 616 11.76 16.54 27.06
CA LYS A 616 12.95 16.79 26.22
C LYS A 616 13.64 15.49 25.81
N SER A 617 13.77 14.55 26.72
CA SER A 617 14.36 13.24 26.44
C SER A 617 13.57 12.46 25.40
N LEU A 618 12.24 12.42 25.51
CA LEU A 618 11.37 11.74 24.57
C LEU A 618 11.38 12.40 23.17
N VAL A 619 11.37 13.73 23.14
CA VAL A 619 11.48 14.49 21.88
C VAL A 619 12.78 14.17 21.16
N THR A 620 13.91 14.18 21.90
CA THR A 620 15.23 13.84 21.33
C THR A 620 15.22 12.43 20.76
N GLN A 621 14.72 11.44 21.50
CA GLN A 621 14.65 10.06 21.04
C GLN A 621 13.76 9.90 19.81
N ALA A 622 12.59 10.57 19.76
CA ALA A 622 11.71 10.55 18.60
C ALA A 622 12.37 11.10 17.34
N LEU A 623 13.10 12.23 17.47
CA LEU A 623 13.81 12.85 16.36
C LEU A 623 15.05 12.06 15.92
N ASP A 624 15.73 11.36 16.84
CA ASP A 624 16.85 10.47 16.51
C ASP A 624 16.38 9.21 15.75
N LEU A 625 15.20 8.72 16.06
CA LEU A 625 14.60 7.57 15.36
C LEU A 625 14.15 7.89 13.94
N ASN A 626 13.68 9.11 13.69
CA ASN A 626 13.36 9.58 12.34
C ASN A 626 13.82 11.04 12.13
N PRO A 627 15.12 11.27 11.83
CA PRO A 627 15.69 12.61 11.68
C PRO A 627 15.25 13.32 10.38
N LYS A 628 14.42 12.69 9.57
CA LYS A 628 13.87 13.24 8.31
C LYS A 628 12.38 13.56 8.39
N SER A 629 11.72 13.25 9.48
CA SER A 629 10.29 13.54 9.67
C SER A 629 10.04 15.04 9.80
N GLN A 630 9.66 15.69 8.70
CA GLN A 630 9.28 17.11 8.70
C GLN A 630 8.13 17.35 9.69
N SER A 631 7.13 16.45 9.74
CA SER A 631 5.98 16.58 10.64
C SER A 631 6.35 16.52 12.12
N SER A 632 7.36 15.75 12.51
CA SER A 632 7.83 15.72 13.90
C SER A 632 8.52 17.01 14.29
N TYR A 633 9.37 17.59 13.42
CA TYR A 633 9.96 18.90 13.66
C TYR A 633 8.93 20.00 13.71
N GLU A 634 7.92 19.98 12.84
CA GLU A 634 6.78 20.89 12.88
C GLU A 634 6.07 20.80 14.23
N LEU A 635 5.65 19.61 14.65
CA LEU A 635 4.97 19.38 15.91
C LEU A 635 5.75 19.94 17.10
N PHE A 636 7.01 19.58 17.24
CA PHE A 636 7.82 19.98 18.38
C PHE A 636 8.24 21.45 18.35
N SER A 637 8.43 22.03 17.17
CA SER A 637 8.60 23.48 17.00
C SER A 637 7.38 24.25 17.50
N MET A 638 6.18 23.78 17.15
CA MET A 638 4.95 24.39 17.58
C MET A 638 4.73 24.26 19.10
N GLN A 639 5.01 23.10 19.67
CA GLN A 639 4.96 22.91 21.13
C GLN A 639 5.92 23.84 21.86
N ALA A 640 7.13 24.02 21.34
CA ALA A 640 8.12 24.95 21.92
C ALA A 640 7.65 26.42 21.83
N LEU A 641 7.05 26.84 20.70
CA LEU A 641 6.43 28.18 20.58
C LEU A 641 5.30 28.40 21.58
N LEU A 642 4.49 27.37 21.83
CA LEU A 642 3.42 27.42 22.82
C LEU A 642 3.94 27.58 24.23
N MET A 643 4.99 26.83 24.59
CA MET A 643 5.65 26.95 25.88
C MET A 643 6.32 28.31 26.04
N PHE A 644 6.96 28.84 24.99
CA PHE A 644 7.49 30.19 24.98
C PHE A 644 6.42 31.25 25.22
N ASP A 645 5.29 31.13 24.54
CA ASP A 645 4.18 32.08 24.73
C ASP A 645 3.67 32.07 26.17
N ARG A 646 3.57 30.91 26.77
CA ARG A 646 3.07 30.75 28.13
C ARG A 646 4.06 31.19 29.21
N TYR A 647 5.30 30.74 29.11
CA TYR A 647 6.30 30.88 30.18
C TYR A 647 7.32 31.99 29.96
N LYS A 648 7.44 32.48 28.71
CA LYS A 648 8.36 33.51 28.27
C LYS A 648 9.84 33.20 28.53
N GLU A 649 10.19 31.92 28.60
CA GLU A 649 11.59 31.46 28.75
C GLU A 649 12.29 31.36 27.40
N GLU A 650 13.48 31.99 27.27
CA GLU A 650 14.25 32.05 26.01
C GLU A 650 14.67 30.69 25.49
N GLU A 651 14.79 29.66 26.34
CA GLU A 651 15.12 28.30 25.95
C GLU A 651 14.09 27.72 24.98
N PHE A 652 12.80 27.95 25.24
CA PHE A 652 11.75 27.45 24.36
C PHE A 652 11.74 28.14 22.99
N LEU A 653 12.06 29.45 22.95
CA LEU A 653 12.18 30.17 21.69
C LEU A 653 13.39 29.68 20.88
N THR A 654 14.52 29.46 21.53
CA THR A 654 15.73 28.92 20.91
C THR A 654 15.46 27.53 20.33
N THR A 655 14.77 26.69 21.08
CA THR A 655 14.34 25.33 20.63
C THR A 655 13.40 25.41 19.43
N ALA A 656 12.38 26.27 19.49
CA ALA A 656 11.44 26.47 18.39
C ALA A 656 12.15 26.93 17.12
N LEU A 657 13.08 27.86 17.24
CA LEU A 657 13.91 28.37 16.14
C LEU A 657 14.74 27.25 15.51
N ALA A 658 15.44 26.47 16.32
CA ALA A 658 16.29 25.37 15.86
C ALA A 658 15.46 24.31 15.11
N TYR A 659 14.30 23.92 15.64
CA TYR A 659 13.42 22.94 15.00
C TYR A 659 12.77 23.47 13.71
N THR A 660 12.31 24.74 13.70
CA THR A 660 11.76 25.35 12.48
C THR A 660 12.83 25.51 11.40
N GLN A 661 14.07 25.83 11.78
CA GLN A 661 15.20 25.89 10.86
C GLN A 661 15.47 24.51 10.26
N ARG A 662 15.50 23.47 11.09
CA ARG A 662 15.67 22.09 10.61
C ARG A 662 14.54 21.67 9.68
N GLU A 663 13.31 22.03 10.01
CA GLU A 663 12.13 21.81 9.17
C GLU A 663 12.29 22.48 7.78
N SER A 664 12.81 23.73 7.75
CA SER A 664 13.05 24.45 6.49
C SER A 664 14.12 23.81 5.60
N GLU A 665 15.11 23.12 6.20
CA GLU A 665 16.10 22.31 5.47
C GLU A 665 15.49 21.04 4.87
N LEU A 666 14.51 20.43 5.56
CA LEU A 666 13.81 19.23 5.11
C LEU A 666 12.75 19.55 4.04
N TYR A 667 12.15 20.74 4.11
CA TYR A 667 11.16 21.17 3.13
C TYR A 667 11.39 22.65 2.71
N PRO A 668 12.43 22.93 1.90
CA PRO A 668 12.82 24.28 1.54
C PRO A 668 11.81 25.01 0.62
N GLY A 669 10.91 24.29 -0.04
CA GLY A 669 9.85 24.83 -0.92
C GLY A 669 8.56 25.25 -0.18
N SER A 670 8.49 25.20 1.14
CA SER A 670 7.28 25.52 1.90
C SER A 670 7.23 26.97 2.36
N ALA A 671 6.32 27.76 1.77
CA ALA A 671 6.10 29.15 2.18
C ALA A 671 5.69 29.27 3.66
N VAL A 672 4.89 28.33 4.18
CA VAL A 672 4.40 28.35 5.57
C VAL A 672 5.54 28.14 6.57
N ILE A 673 6.50 27.26 6.26
CA ILE A 673 7.66 27.00 7.13
C ILE A 673 8.53 28.27 7.21
N HIS A 674 8.82 28.91 6.08
CA HIS A 674 9.56 30.17 6.07
C HIS A 674 8.82 31.31 6.78
N ALA A 675 7.47 31.34 6.70
CA ALA A 675 6.68 32.27 7.47
C ALA A 675 6.77 32.04 8.98
N ARG A 676 6.76 30.77 9.42
CA ARG A 676 6.96 30.41 10.83
C ARG A 676 8.37 30.79 11.30
N LEU A 677 9.36 30.54 10.47
CA LEU A 677 10.76 30.95 10.74
C LEU A 677 10.88 32.47 10.91
N ALA A 678 10.18 33.26 10.08
CA ALA A 678 10.14 34.72 10.22
C ALA A 678 9.55 35.15 11.57
N VAL A 679 8.51 34.46 12.06
CA VAL A 679 7.93 34.75 13.39
C VAL A 679 8.92 34.39 14.50
N CYS A 680 9.60 33.25 14.41
CA CYS A 680 10.63 32.88 15.39
C CYS A 680 11.75 33.91 15.44
N HIS A 681 12.29 34.39 14.31
CA HIS A 681 13.31 35.43 14.25
C HIS A 681 12.81 36.77 14.77
N PHE A 682 11.56 37.15 14.52
CA PHE A 682 10.95 38.33 15.08
C PHE A 682 10.90 38.27 16.61
N LEU A 683 10.46 37.15 17.17
CA LEU A 683 10.40 36.96 18.62
C LEU A 683 11.78 36.93 19.25
N ALA A 684 12.82 36.46 18.55
CA ALA A 684 14.21 36.46 18.96
C ALA A 684 14.90 37.82 18.76
N GLY A 685 14.22 38.83 18.17
CA GLY A 685 14.79 40.14 17.89
C GLY A 685 15.75 40.21 16.69
N ASP A 686 15.89 39.14 15.93
CA ASP A 686 16.76 39.08 14.75
C ASP A 686 16.06 39.67 13.53
N GLN A 687 16.16 40.95 13.33
CA GLN A 687 15.51 41.67 12.25
C GLN A 687 16.02 41.29 10.85
N LEU A 688 17.30 40.87 10.73
CA LEU A 688 17.91 40.56 9.44
C LEU A 688 17.36 39.22 8.92
N GLU A 689 17.45 38.19 9.73
CA GLU A 689 16.96 36.83 9.35
C GLU A 689 15.43 36.81 9.24
N MET A 690 14.71 37.58 10.07
CA MET A 690 13.28 37.79 9.93
C MET A 690 12.91 38.27 8.52
N ARG A 691 13.58 39.34 8.01
CA ARG A 691 13.32 39.90 6.69
C ARG A 691 13.61 38.89 5.58
N LYS A 692 14.76 38.19 5.66
CA LYS A 692 15.09 37.12 4.68
C LYS A 692 14.01 36.05 4.64
N SER A 693 13.55 35.61 5.80
CA SER A 693 12.51 34.58 5.90
C SER A 693 11.16 35.07 5.36
N ILE A 694 10.79 36.35 5.59
CA ILE A 694 9.58 36.96 5.01
C ILE A 694 9.68 37.00 3.49
N ASP A 695 10.79 37.53 2.95
CA ASP A 695 10.97 37.66 1.50
C ASP A 695 10.92 36.28 0.82
N ARG A 696 11.56 35.27 1.43
CA ARG A 696 11.52 33.88 0.92
C ARG A 696 10.10 33.29 0.98
N ALA A 697 9.38 33.49 2.07
CA ALA A 697 7.99 33.01 2.19
C ALA A 697 7.08 33.62 1.12
N LEU A 698 7.19 34.94 0.88
CA LEU A 698 6.38 35.63 -0.11
C LEU A 698 6.78 35.27 -1.55
N GLU A 699 8.05 35.01 -1.85
CA GLU A 699 8.54 34.51 -3.13
C GLU A 699 7.91 33.14 -3.42
N LEU A 700 8.04 32.18 -2.50
CA LEU A 700 7.47 30.84 -2.62
C LEU A 700 5.94 30.86 -2.74
N ASP A 701 5.27 31.77 -2.03
CA ASP A 701 3.82 31.96 -2.14
C ASP A 701 3.45 32.50 -3.52
N ALA A 702 4.21 33.43 -4.07
CA ALA A 702 3.97 33.98 -5.42
C ALA A 702 4.09 32.90 -6.48
N ASP A 703 5.10 32.04 -6.38
CA ASP A 703 5.39 30.96 -7.34
C ASP A 703 4.39 29.79 -7.24
N ASN A 704 3.68 29.62 -6.13
CA ASN A 704 2.73 28.53 -5.96
C ASN A 704 1.40 28.86 -6.68
N PRO A 705 0.98 28.08 -7.68
CA PRO A 705 -0.27 28.35 -8.44
C PRO A 705 -1.54 27.88 -7.69
N HIS A 706 -1.40 27.15 -6.59
CA HIS A 706 -2.50 26.50 -5.86
C HIS A 706 -3.08 27.42 -4.79
N LEU A 707 -4.33 27.85 -4.97
CA LEU A 707 -5.01 28.78 -4.06
C LEU A 707 -5.15 28.23 -2.64
N GLU A 708 -5.34 26.92 -2.50
CA GLU A 708 -5.48 26.24 -1.21
C GLU A 708 -4.21 26.29 -0.35
N PHE A 709 -3.06 26.50 -0.95
CA PHE A 709 -1.76 26.59 -0.27
C PHE A 709 -1.27 28.03 -0.10
N LYS A 710 -1.97 29.01 -0.65
CA LYS A 710 -1.60 30.43 -0.50
C LYS A 710 -1.61 30.87 0.97
N LEU A 711 -0.62 31.67 1.35
CA LEU A 711 -0.49 32.22 2.70
C LEU A 711 -1.69 33.05 3.13
N SER A 712 -2.44 33.64 2.17
CA SER A 712 -3.70 34.33 2.42
C SER A 712 -4.79 33.41 2.98
N ASN A 713 -4.74 32.11 2.66
CA ASN A 713 -5.71 31.10 3.07
C ASN A 713 -5.23 30.22 4.24
N ARG A 714 -4.02 30.44 4.72
CA ARG A 714 -3.41 29.68 5.81
C ARG A 714 -3.39 30.47 7.11
N ARG A 715 -3.39 29.72 8.22
CA ARG A 715 -3.10 30.23 9.56
C ARG A 715 -1.74 29.71 10.01
N LEU A 716 -0.99 30.49 10.79
CA LEU A 716 0.37 30.11 11.21
C LEU A 716 0.37 28.94 12.19
N VAL A 717 -0.70 28.80 12.95
CA VAL A 717 -0.84 27.77 13.96
C VAL A 717 -2.19 27.09 13.79
N GLU A 718 -2.19 25.96 13.15
CA GLU A 718 -3.31 25.01 13.15
C GLU A 718 -2.85 23.77 13.92
N VAL A 719 -2.58 23.90 15.24
CA VAL A 719 -2.31 22.76 16.11
C VAL A 719 -3.56 22.38 16.83
N GLU A 720 -4.10 21.23 16.45
CA GLU A 720 -5.13 20.55 17.21
C GLU A 720 -4.49 19.42 18.02
N PHE A 721 -4.53 19.58 19.33
CA PHE A 721 -4.34 18.46 20.24
C PHE A 721 -5.70 17.77 20.43
N ALA A 722 -5.76 16.46 20.18
CA ALA A 722 -6.97 15.68 20.43
C ALA A 722 -7.44 15.89 21.88
N GLY A 723 -8.53 16.62 22.05
CA GLY A 723 -9.14 16.92 23.35
C GLY A 723 -9.02 18.34 23.89
N TRP A 724 -8.36 19.28 23.20
CA TRP A 724 -8.14 20.63 23.71
C TRP A 724 -8.91 21.69 22.91
N THR A 725 -10.10 22.03 23.39
CA THR A 725 -11.02 22.96 22.72
C THR A 725 -10.82 24.43 23.08
N ASN A 726 -9.91 24.85 23.99
CA ASN A 726 -9.97 26.18 24.58
C ASN A 726 -8.64 26.94 24.77
N GLN A 727 -7.54 26.56 24.14
CA GLN A 727 -6.31 27.40 24.24
C GLN A 727 -5.91 27.98 22.89
N GLN A 728 -6.37 29.18 22.62
CA GLN A 728 -5.98 30.03 21.49
C GLN A 728 -4.71 30.78 21.80
N ILE A 729 -3.74 30.70 20.88
CA ILE A 729 -2.42 31.30 20.99
C ILE A 729 -2.40 32.70 20.37
N ILE A 730 -1.37 33.49 20.73
CA ILE A 730 -1.16 34.90 20.36
C ILE A 730 -1.46 35.21 18.89
N ILE A 731 -1.25 34.25 17.99
CA ILE A 731 -1.40 34.44 16.54
C ILE A 731 -2.85 34.23 16.08
N GLU A 732 -3.67 33.51 16.84
CA GLU A 732 -5.08 33.25 16.52
C GLU A 732 -6.04 34.34 16.98
N LYS A 733 -5.62 35.19 17.92
CA LYS A 733 -6.45 36.30 18.43
C LYS A 733 -6.82 37.32 17.37
N SER A 734 -6.09 37.39 16.23
CA SER A 734 -6.33 38.40 15.19
C SER A 734 -7.25 37.91 14.06
N GLY A 735 -7.48 36.60 13.90
CA GLY A 735 -8.15 36.07 12.71
C GLY A 735 -7.40 36.32 11.40
N GLU A 736 -6.18 36.85 11.49
CA GLU A 736 -5.37 37.27 10.34
C GLU A 736 -4.76 36.06 9.61
N SER A 737 -4.68 36.18 8.28
CA SER A 737 -3.95 35.19 7.48
C SER A 737 -2.45 35.30 7.69
N VAL A 738 -1.72 34.23 7.35
CA VAL A 738 -0.23 34.23 7.42
C VAL A 738 0.33 35.40 6.60
N GLU A 739 -0.22 35.69 5.43
CA GLU A 739 0.20 36.81 4.59
C GLU A 739 0.06 38.15 5.32
N GLN A 740 -1.07 38.40 6.00
CA GLN A 740 -1.30 39.64 6.77
C GLN A 740 -0.30 39.79 7.90
N ILE A 741 0.00 38.69 8.62
CA ILE A 741 1.00 38.67 9.69
C ILE A 741 2.36 39.04 9.14
N LEU A 742 2.82 38.43 8.04
CA LEU A 742 4.12 38.76 7.43
C LEU A 742 4.22 40.21 6.98
N ARG A 743 3.16 40.76 6.36
CA ARG A 743 3.11 42.18 5.98
C ARG A 743 3.21 43.11 7.21
N THR A 744 2.54 42.75 8.30
CA THR A 744 2.62 43.51 9.56
C THR A 744 4.02 43.47 10.17
N LEU A 745 4.66 42.31 10.20
CA LEU A 745 6.03 42.15 10.67
C LEU A 745 7.05 42.96 9.83
N ARG A 746 6.89 42.92 8.50
CA ARG A 746 7.71 43.71 7.56
C ARG A 746 7.63 45.22 7.83
N ASN A 747 6.44 45.74 8.09
CA ASN A 747 6.23 47.16 8.40
C ASN A 747 6.82 47.54 9.76
N LYS A 748 6.68 46.70 10.78
CA LYS A 748 7.30 46.96 12.10
C LYS A 748 8.84 46.98 12.01
N GLY A 749 9.44 46.08 11.23
CA GLY A 749 10.88 46.06 11.00
C GLY A 749 11.42 47.30 10.24
N ASN A 750 10.61 47.92 9.39
CA ASN A 750 11.00 49.16 8.71
C ASN A 750 10.96 50.37 9.62
N ASN A 751 10.02 50.42 10.57
CA ASN A 751 9.88 51.54 11.52
C ASN A 751 10.98 51.53 12.63
N SER A 752 11.58 50.38 12.93
CA SER A 752 12.70 50.30 13.89
C SER A 752 14.03 50.81 13.34
N ASN A 753 14.20 50.87 12.02
CA ASN A 753 15.39 51.44 11.36
C ASN A 753 15.30 52.98 11.16
N SER A 754 14.15 53.58 11.45
CA SER A 754 13.93 55.03 11.33
C SER A 754 13.98 55.78 12.67
N LYS A 755 14.33 55.11 13.75
CA LYS A 755 14.69 55.67 15.05
C LYS A 755 16.11 55.32 15.39
#